data_cbef7cc2bbd229abebda7da5eda0f740
#
_entry.id   cbef7cc2bbd229abebda7da5eda0f740
#
_cell.length_a   1.000
_cell.length_b   1.000
_cell.length_c   1.000
_cell.angle_alpha   90.00
_cell.angle_beta   90.00
_cell.angle_gamma   90.00
#
_symmetry.space_group_name_H-M   'P 1'
#
loop_
_entity.id
_entity.type
_entity.pdbx_description
1 polymer ?
#
loop_
_entity_poly.entity_id
_entity_poly.type
_entity_poly.pdbx_seq_one_letter_code
_entity_poly.pdbx_strand_id
1 'polypeptide(L)'
;MKTSTNLLILLVFTIGIMWSACKPEPPKHCFLANEEELQKKVEETPMTDLTNPADLAANKKVKPAPIQLPERDTIEGKYKWDATVLFATRDAWEKELAAVTELVKDKKLQRYKGKLGGTPKAVADIMKEFSELQLRIEKLAFYAQRDADVDLRKSEGREMMERVKSLSNQIDNDVSYMEPEFIRLGDKKLTVLRDAKELADHARYFDKLLRLQKHVLSGPEEEILSRAAIMGDVSYETYEAFSHADLTFPTVTDAEGSKISLSAAMYGKYRSAMNRADRKKVFEAFWPVFRQFRNTFASLLSSQIKYYSYVAKARNYSDPLTAALYPKNIPTSYYKGLIEGIHANLDAFHDFLNLRKKMLKLPDAARYYDIYPPLVTAPPKKYTFEDSKKLILEALAPLGDEYRKLMEDAFGETSGWFDVFPNAGKRSGAYMDSVYGVHPFMLLNHNDDFDSVSTLAHELGHALHSSYSMKTQPYPKSHYVTFTAEVASVVNETLLIEHMLKNEKDPEARRFLLSHYLDGFRGTVFRQTMFAEFELAAYEAYAAGKVLTADALDEMYLSLLRRYHGHDKGVMDIEDLYAVEWAYIPHFYYNFYVYSYVNGLLAATVLADAIIAGGKPAAEKYINGLLKAGGSKDPLEILKDAGVDMLDPATFKKAVDKFRLRTKELAEYAK
;
A
#
# COMPACT_ATOMS: atom_id res chain seq x y z
N MET A 1 -2.66 23.91 -38.51
CA MET A 1 -3.49 24.07 -37.31
C MET A 1 -3.93 22.70 -36.86
N LYS A 2 -3.52 22.27 -35.76
CA LYS A 2 -3.69 21.12 -34.90
C LYS A 2 -2.34 20.51 -34.58
N THR A 3 -1.82 20.96 -33.50
CA THR A 3 -0.53 20.59 -32.96
C THR A 3 -0.70 20.17 -31.53
N SER A 4 0.05 19.16 -31.20
CA SER A 4 0.71 18.94 -29.90
C SER A 4 -0.16 18.81 -28.66
N THR A 5 -0.47 17.60 -28.39
CA THR A 5 -0.62 17.13 -27.02
C THR A 5 -0.15 15.68 -27.04
N ASN A 6 1.05 15.40 -26.54
CA ASN A 6 1.50 14.06 -26.15
C ASN A 6 3.04 13.98 -26.10
N LEU A 7 3.61 14.57 -25.03
CA LEU A 7 5.02 14.34 -24.67
C LEU A 7 5.14 14.06 -23.17
N LEU A 8 4.20 13.30 -22.60
CA LEU A 8 3.93 13.38 -21.17
C LEU A 8 4.28 12.13 -20.34
N ILE A 9 4.96 11.12 -20.88
CA ILE A 9 5.00 9.82 -20.17
C ILE A 9 6.40 9.32 -19.81
N LEU A 10 7.47 9.91 -20.32
CA LEU A 10 8.81 9.38 -20.04
C LEU A 10 9.49 9.93 -18.79
N LEU A 11 9.11 11.12 -18.35
CA LEU A 11 9.66 11.69 -17.11
C LEU A 11 8.91 11.23 -15.84
N VAL A 12 7.69 10.76 -15.99
CA VAL A 12 6.93 10.13 -14.89
C VAL A 12 7.69 8.96 -14.26
N PHE A 13 8.62 8.31 -14.99
CA PHE A 13 9.43 7.22 -14.43
C PHE A 13 10.63 7.67 -13.59
N THR A 14 11.14 8.89 -13.73
CA THR A 14 12.31 9.35 -12.96
C THR A 14 11.97 10.39 -11.90
N ILE A 15 11.05 11.27 -12.19
CA ILE A 15 10.46 12.20 -11.21
C ILE A 15 9.30 11.51 -10.48
N GLY A 16 8.53 10.66 -11.15
CA GLY A 16 7.52 9.79 -10.54
C GLY A 16 8.07 8.75 -9.57
N ILE A 17 9.37 8.41 -9.56
CA ILE A 17 9.98 7.61 -8.48
C ILE A 17 10.21 8.47 -7.24
N MET A 18 10.42 9.77 -7.36
CA MET A 18 10.38 10.68 -6.20
C MET A 18 8.94 10.96 -5.73
N TRP A 19 7.97 10.98 -6.65
CA TRP A 19 6.53 11.13 -6.33
C TRP A 19 5.83 9.80 -6.00
N SER A 20 6.35 8.66 -6.47
CA SER A 20 5.78 7.33 -6.19
C SER A 20 6.07 6.84 -4.77
N ALA A 21 6.96 7.48 -4.03
CA ALA A 21 7.09 7.24 -2.60
C ALA A 21 5.95 7.88 -1.77
N CYS A 22 5.22 8.83 -2.38
CA CYS A 22 4.13 9.58 -1.73
C CYS A 22 2.80 9.56 -2.49
N LYS A 23 2.58 8.65 -3.46
CA LYS A 23 1.21 8.36 -3.85
C LYS A 23 0.59 7.58 -2.69
N PRO A 24 -0.52 8.05 -2.10
CA PRO A 24 -1.26 7.20 -1.20
C PRO A 24 -1.65 5.95 -1.98
N GLU A 25 -1.06 4.81 -1.59
CA GLU A 25 -1.57 3.52 -2.01
C GLU A 25 -3.04 3.45 -1.58
N PRO A 26 -3.92 2.79 -2.33
CA PRO A 26 -5.26 2.53 -1.83
C PRO A 26 -5.10 1.84 -0.46
N PRO A 27 -5.86 2.24 0.55
CA PRO A 27 -5.69 1.78 1.91
C PRO A 27 -5.76 0.27 1.97
N LYS A 28 -4.80 -0.36 2.64
CA LYS A 28 -4.61 -1.82 2.74
C LYS A 28 -5.78 -2.56 3.37
N HIS A 29 -6.79 -1.87 3.91
CA HIS A 29 -7.93 -2.42 4.62
C HIS A 29 -9.28 -1.80 4.27
N CYS A 30 -9.46 -1.18 3.10
CA CYS A 30 -10.76 -0.60 2.77
C CYS A 30 -11.44 -1.33 1.60
N PHE A 31 -12.10 -2.44 1.91
CA PHE A 31 -13.27 -2.90 1.18
C PHE A 31 -14.53 -2.38 1.91
N LEU A 32 -14.68 -1.07 1.98
CA LEU A 32 -15.92 -0.44 2.39
C LEU A 32 -16.49 0.36 1.24
N ALA A 33 -17.76 0.10 0.99
CA ALA A 33 -18.53 0.62 -0.11
C ALA A 33 -18.54 2.15 -0.19
N ASN A 34 -18.64 2.64 -1.40
CA ASN A 34 -18.93 4.03 -1.73
C ASN A 34 -20.32 4.41 -1.19
N GLU A 35 -20.40 5.23 -0.14
CA GLU A 35 -21.65 5.67 0.46
C GLU A 35 -22.52 6.55 -0.47
N GLU A 36 -21.95 7.13 -1.52
CA GLU A 36 -22.69 7.97 -2.48
C GLU A 36 -23.73 7.19 -3.32
N GLU A 37 -23.52 5.90 -3.56
CA GLU A 37 -24.51 5.08 -4.28
C GLU A 37 -25.69 4.65 -3.40
N LEU A 38 -25.53 4.62 -2.09
CA LEU A 38 -26.62 4.30 -1.17
C LEU A 38 -27.59 5.46 -0.95
N GLN A 39 -27.11 6.70 -1.02
CA GLN A 39 -27.99 7.89 -0.84
C GLN A 39 -28.87 8.16 -2.06
N LYS A 40 -28.41 7.91 -3.29
CA LYS A 40 -29.22 8.15 -4.50
C LYS A 40 -30.38 7.17 -4.72
N LYS A 41 -30.31 5.96 -4.16
CA LYS A 41 -31.38 4.95 -4.31
C LYS A 41 -32.50 5.05 -3.27
N VAL A 42 -32.39 5.91 -2.26
CA VAL A 42 -33.42 6.09 -1.23
C VAL A 42 -34.46 7.15 -1.61
N GLU A 43 -34.19 8.01 -2.59
CA GLU A 43 -35.08 9.13 -2.94
C GLU A 43 -36.11 8.84 -4.05
N GLU A 44 -36.09 7.68 -4.69
CA GLU A 44 -36.98 7.38 -5.84
C GLU A 44 -38.01 6.27 -5.62
N THR A 45 -38.57 6.11 -4.42
CA THR A 45 -39.73 5.22 -4.24
C THR A 45 -40.95 6.01 -3.76
N PRO A 46 -42.06 6.05 -4.52
CA PRO A 46 -43.26 6.78 -4.13
C PRO A 46 -43.92 6.13 -2.93
N MET A 47 -44.23 6.93 -1.92
CA MET A 47 -45.06 6.51 -0.77
C MET A 47 -46.47 6.17 -1.27
N THR A 48 -46.87 4.91 -1.12
CA THR A 48 -48.28 4.52 -1.14
C THR A 48 -48.83 4.51 0.31
N ASP A 49 -49.87 5.25 0.44
CA ASP A 49 -50.72 5.49 1.64
C ASP A 49 -51.27 4.16 2.21
N LEU A 50 -50.95 3.87 3.48
CA LEU A 50 -51.65 2.84 4.25
C LEU A 50 -52.05 3.38 5.64
N THR A 51 -53.21 4.03 5.66
CA THR A 51 -53.94 4.32 6.91
C THR A 51 -54.82 3.13 7.29
N ASN A 52 -54.41 2.34 8.28
CA ASN A 52 -55.34 1.51 9.05
C ASN A 52 -54.88 1.45 10.52
N PRO A 53 -55.75 1.89 11.49
CA PRO A 53 -55.34 2.07 12.89
C PRO A 53 -55.35 0.79 13.77
N ALA A 54 -55.49 -0.40 13.23
CA ALA A 54 -55.71 -1.61 14.03
C ALA A 54 -54.47 -2.46 14.37
N ASP A 55 -53.24 -2.12 13.85
CA ASP A 55 -52.03 -2.93 14.05
C ASP A 55 -50.96 -2.30 14.98
N LEU A 56 -51.36 -1.47 15.91
CA LEU A 56 -50.48 -0.69 16.81
C LEU A 56 -50.21 -1.36 18.17
N ALA A 57 -50.20 -2.67 18.23
CA ALA A 57 -49.91 -3.36 19.52
C ALA A 57 -49.08 -4.64 19.31
N ALA A 58 -47.87 -4.58 18.77
CA ALA A 58 -46.85 -5.60 18.97
C ALA A 58 -45.46 -5.08 18.58
N ASN A 59 -44.60 -4.87 19.57
CA ASN A 59 -43.14 -4.82 19.48
C ASN A 59 -42.50 -4.02 18.31
N LYS A 60 -42.53 -2.71 18.34
CA LYS A 60 -41.60 -1.90 17.56
C LYS A 60 -40.20 -1.99 18.17
N LYS A 61 -39.32 -2.86 17.63
CA LYS A 61 -37.88 -2.64 17.69
C LYS A 61 -37.63 -1.34 16.92
N VAL A 62 -37.38 -0.25 17.64
CA VAL A 62 -36.98 1.03 17.08
C VAL A 62 -35.70 0.74 16.30
N LYS A 63 -35.73 0.85 14.98
CA LYS A 63 -34.46 0.91 14.17
C LYS A 63 -33.68 2.10 14.70
N PRO A 64 -32.42 1.92 15.13
CA PRO A 64 -31.61 3.07 15.49
C PRO A 64 -31.55 4.03 14.30
N ALA A 65 -31.71 5.34 14.58
CA ALA A 65 -31.51 6.37 13.57
C ALA A 65 -30.12 6.17 12.92
N PRO A 66 -29.97 6.47 11.61
CA PRO A 66 -28.65 6.40 10.97
C PRO A 66 -27.68 7.30 11.74
N ILE A 67 -26.52 6.76 12.10
CA ILE A 67 -25.45 7.50 12.77
C ILE A 67 -24.93 8.51 11.73
N GLN A 68 -25.26 9.78 11.91
CA GLN A 68 -24.67 10.84 11.10
C GLN A 68 -23.27 11.18 11.63
N LEU A 69 -22.29 11.22 10.75
CA LEU A 69 -20.94 11.67 11.10
C LEU A 69 -20.97 13.14 11.50
N PRO A 70 -20.16 13.57 12.48
CA PRO A 70 -20.09 14.98 12.88
C PRO A 70 -19.54 15.84 11.74
N GLU A 71 -19.97 17.08 11.66
CA GLU A 71 -19.33 18.08 10.80
C GLU A 71 -17.93 18.41 11.36
N ARG A 72 -16.95 18.64 10.47
CA ARG A 72 -15.55 18.90 10.85
C ARG A 72 -15.40 20.01 11.89
N ASP A 73 -16.20 21.06 11.81
CA ASP A 73 -16.09 22.23 12.68
C ASP A 73 -16.45 21.89 14.14
N THR A 74 -17.18 20.82 14.38
CA THR A 74 -17.55 20.35 15.72
C THR A 74 -16.44 19.54 16.40
N ILE A 75 -15.41 19.08 15.67
CA ILE A 75 -14.27 18.37 16.22
C ILE A 75 -13.33 19.38 16.88
N GLU A 76 -12.81 19.07 18.07
CA GLU A 76 -11.84 19.90 18.78
C GLU A 76 -10.55 20.11 17.98
N GLY A 77 -9.92 21.27 18.05
CA GLY A 77 -8.71 21.64 17.31
C GLY A 77 -7.53 20.70 17.55
N LYS A 78 -7.35 20.20 18.78
CA LYS A 78 -6.26 19.28 19.13
C LYS A 78 -6.31 17.92 18.41
N TYR A 79 -7.44 17.58 17.81
CA TYR A 79 -7.63 16.37 17.01
C TYR A 79 -7.62 16.63 15.49
N LYS A 80 -7.23 17.82 15.09
CA LYS A 80 -7.07 18.22 13.68
C LYS A 80 -5.61 18.50 13.41
N TRP A 81 -5.13 18.10 12.25
CA TRP A 81 -3.79 18.50 11.82
C TRP A 81 -3.70 20.01 11.55
N ASP A 82 -2.47 20.55 11.65
CA ASP A 82 -2.20 21.95 11.39
C ASP A 82 -1.39 22.15 10.08
N ALA A 83 -2.07 22.43 8.98
CA ALA A 83 -1.42 22.70 7.71
C ALA A 83 -0.80 24.11 7.62
N THR A 84 -0.98 24.98 8.63
CA THR A 84 -0.42 26.34 8.60
C THR A 84 1.10 26.36 8.65
N VAL A 85 1.73 25.28 9.10
CA VAL A 85 3.19 25.07 9.05
C VAL A 85 3.73 24.97 7.61
N LEU A 86 2.89 24.65 6.64
CA LEU A 86 3.21 24.65 5.20
C LEU A 86 3.03 26.03 4.60
N PHE A 87 1.83 26.57 4.74
CA PHE A 87 1.46 27.93 4.35
C PHE A 87 0.51 28.51 5.38
N ALA A 88 0.87 29.64 5.97
CA ALA A 88 0.10 30.25 7.05
C ALA A 88 -1.35 30.60 6.65
N THR A 89 -1.58 30.85 5.37
CA THR A 89 -2.90 31.15 4.81
C THR A 89 -3.00 30.65 3.38
N ARG A 90 -4.23 30.51 2.87
CA ARG A 90 -4.47 30.23 1.45
C ARG A 90 -3.84 31.29 0.55
N ASP A 91 -3.89 32.56 0.93
CA ASP A 91 -3.24 33.64 0.16
C ASP A 91 -1.72 33.46 0.06
N ALA A 92 -1.08 32.94 1.10
CA ALA A 92 0.35 32.59 1.04
C ALA A 92 0.62 31.45 0.05
N TRP A 93 -0.23 30.45 0.01
CA TRP A 93 -0.18 29.37 -0.97
C TRP A 93 -0.39 29.89 -2.40
N GLU A 94 -1.40 30.76 -2.64
CA GLU A 94 -1.65 31.38 -3.95
C GLU A 94 -0.46 32.21 -4.44
N LYS A 95 0.18 32.96 -3.56
CA LYS A 95 1.39 33.73 -3.90
C LYS A 95 2.53 32.84 -4.31
N GLU A 96 2.73 31.72 -3.59
CA GLU A 96 3.78 30.77 -3.90
C GLU A 96 3.51 30.05 -5.22
N LEU A 97 2.26 29.62 -5.45
CA LEU A 97 1.84 29.02 -6.72
C LEU A 97 2.09 29.96 -7.91
N ALA A 98 1.74 31.24 -7.77
CA ALA A 98 2.00 32.25 -8.78
C ALA A 98 3.50 32.45 -9.03
N ALA A 99 4.30 32.52 -7.97
CA ALA A 99 5.74 32.66 -8.07
C ALA A 99 6.40 31.47 -8.80
N VAL A 100 5.98 30.23 -8.50
CA VAL A 100 6.48 29.05 -9.20
C VAL A 100 5.99 29.03 -10.66
N THR A 101 4.75 29.40 -10.90
CA THR A 101 4.20 29.49 -12.26
C THR A 101 5.02 30.45 -13.15
N GLU A 102 5.43 31.61 -12.63
CA GLU A 102 6.29 32.55 -13.39
C GLU A 102 7.68 31.97 -13.66
N LEU A 103 8.26 31.16 -12.74
CA LEU A 103 9.52 30.48 -12.99
C LEU A 103 9.42 29.50 -14.18
N VAL A 104 8.28 28.84 -14.32
CA VAL A 104 8.03 27.90 -15.43
C VAL A 104 7.79 28.63 -16.74
N LYS A 105 6.98 29.71 -16.72
CA LYS A 105 6.74 30.55 -17.92
C LYS A 105 8.05 31.09 -18.52
N ASP A 106 8.97 31.51 -17.66
CA ASP A 106 10.30 32.01 -18.07
C ASP A 106 11.22 30.93 -18.60
N LYS A 107 10.81 29.64 -18.58
CA LYS A 107 11.60 28.48 -19.00
C LYS A 107 13.00 28.47 -18.37
N LYS A 108 13.10 28.88 -17.11
CA LYS A 108 14.40 29.04 -16.43
C LYS A 108 15.23 27.77 -16.40
N LEU A 109 14.57 26.61 -16.28
CA LEU A 109 15.28 25.32 -16.28
C LEU A 109 15.80 24.91 -17.67
N GLN A 110 15.15 25.35 -18.75
CA GLN A 110 15.60 25.06 -20.11
C GLN A 110 16.94 25.77 -20.48
N ARG A 111 17.32 26.81 -19.73
CA ARG A 111 18.62 27.49 -19.90
C ARG A 111 19.85 26.59 -19.68
N TYR A 112 19.65 25.46 -19.01
CA TYR A 112 20.66 24.47 -18.68
C TYR A 112 20.81 23.37 -19.74
N LYS A 113 19.93 23.32 -20.72
CA LYS A 113 20.02 22.38 -21.85
C LYS A 113 21.32 22.57 -22.62
N GLY A 114 22.05 21.48 -22.79
CA GLY A 114 23.41 21.49 -23.41
C GLY A 114 24.54 21.85 -22.44
N LYS A 115 24.25 22.05 -21.13
CA LYS A 115 25.27 22.48 -20.14
C LYS A 115 25.52 21.44 -19.02
N LEU A 116 24.84 20.31 -19.04
CA LEU A 116 24.98 19.29 -18.00
C LEU A 116 26.31 18.53 -18.05
N GLY A 117 27.07 18.66 -19.13
CA GLY A 117 28.44 18.16 -19.25
C GLY A 117 29.53 19.09 -18.65
N GLY A 118 29.17 20.16 -17.95
CA GLY A 118 30.05 21.11 -17.31
C GLY A 118 30.93 20.55 -16.20
N THR A 119 31.53 21.46 -15.42
CA THR A 119 32.28 21.06 -14.20
C THR A 119 31.33 20.50 -13.14
N PRO A 120 31.81 19.64 -12.22
CA PRO A 120 30.98 19.14 -11.12
C PRO A 120 30.28 20.25 -10.31
N LYS A 121 30.98 21.37 -10.06
CA LYS A 121 30.42 22.54 -9.37
C LYS A 121 29.25 23.15 -10.14
N ALA A 122 29.39 23.34 -11.46
CA ALA A 122 28.33 23.90 -12.30
C ALA A 122 27.08 22.96 -12.32
N VAL A 123 27.33 21.66 -12.40
CA VAL A 123 26.24 20.66 -12.33
C VAL A 123 25.58 20.65 -10.96
N ALA A 124 26.35 20.77 -9.87
CA ALA A 124 25.82 20.84 -8.51
C ALA A 124 24.89 22.05 -8.30
N ASP A 125 25.27 23.23 -8.84
CA ASP A 125 24.44 24.43 -8.77
C ASP A 125 23.10 24.23 -9.53
N ILE A 126 23.12 23.56 -10.69
CA ILE A 126 21.90 23.21 -11.44
C ILE A 126 21.02 22.24 -10.65
N MET A 127 21.61 21.16 -10.13
CA MET A 127 20.87 20.14 -9.36
C MET A 127 20.26 20.71 -8.08
N LYS A 128 20.94 21.66 -7.44
CA LYS A 128 20.43 22.37 -6.27
C LYS A 128 19.20 23.20 -6.61
N GLU A 129 19.26 24.03 -7.67
CA GLU A 129 18.13 24.85 -8.10
C GLU A 129 16.91 23.98 -8.47
N PHE A 130 17.18 22.86 -9.12
CA PHE A 130 16.11 21.90 -9.44
C PHE A 130 15.50 21.29 -8.19
N SER A 131 16.30 20.86 -7.22
CA SER A 131 15.83 20.31 -5.94
C SER A 131 15.01 21.33 -5.12
N GLU A 132 15.43 22.59 -5.11
CA GLU A 132 14.70 23.67 -4.46
C GLU A 132 13.32 23.92 -5.09
N LEU A 133 13.24 23.91 -6.43
CA LEU A 133 11.99 24.06 -7.14
C LEU A 133 11.05 22.87 -6.87
N GLN A 134 11.58 21.66 -6.90
CA GLN A 134 10.81 20.46 -6.64
C GLN A 134 10.21 20.47 -5.23
N LEU A 135 11.00 20.83 -4.21
CA LEU A 135 10.52 20.94 -2.84
C LEU A 135 9.38 22.00 -2.70
N ARG A 136 9.47 23.11 -3.46
CA ARG A 136 8.39 24.12 -3.47
C ARG A 136 7.08 23.56 -4.03
N ILE A 137 7.15 22.77 -5.09
CA ILE A 137 5.99 22.14 -5.71
C ILE A 137 5.41 21.06 -4.79
N GLU A 138 6.26 20.25 -4.17
CA GLU A 138 5.82 19.25 -3.19
C GLU A 138 5.05 19.92 -2.05
N LYS A 139 5.55 21.04 -1.50
CA LYS A 139 4.83 21.77 -0.45
C LYS A 139 3.47 22.32 -0.91
N LEU A 140 3.40 22.83 -2.15
CA LEU A 140 2.15 23.29 -2.74
C LEU A 140 1.12 22.16 -2.89
N ALA A 141 1.56 21.01 -3.42
CA ALA A 141 0.72 19.82 -3.57
C ALA A 141 0.26 19.30 -2.21
N PHE A 142 1.19 19.29 -1.26
CA PHE A 142 0.97 18.78 0.09
C PHE A 142 -0.11 19.56 0.84
N TYR A 143 -0.06 20.89 0.77
CA TYR A 143 -1.08 21.75 1.37
C TYR A 143 -2.45 21.54 0.72
N ALA A 144 -2.50 21.51 -0.62
CA ALA A 144 -3.74 21.30 -1.36
C ALA A 144 -4.40 19.95 -1.04
N GLN A 145 -3.58 18.89 -0.90
CA GLN A 145 -4.06 17.56 -0.52
C GLN A 145 -4.65 17.54 0.89
N ARG A 146 -3.99 18.22 1.87
CA ARG A 146 -4.50 18.30 3.25
C ARG A 146 -5.86 19.02 3.30
N ASP A 147 -6.04 20.07 2.49
CA ASP A 147 -7.32 20.79 2.40
C ASP A 147 -8.41 19.92 1.76
N ALA A 148 -8.07 19.16 0.70
CA ALA A 148 -9.02 18.30 0.01
C ALA A 148 -9.49 17.12 0.87
N ASP A 149 -8.59 16.44 1.58
CA ASP A 149 -8.87 15.14 2.23
C ASP A 149 -9.73 15.26 3.49
N VAL A 150 -9.83 16.43 4.07
CA VAL A 150 -10.66 16.64 5.26
C VAL A 150 -12.13 16.84 4.97
N ASP A 151 -12.47 17.21 3.73
CA ASP A 151 -13.86 17.30 3.26
C ASP A 151 -13.95 17.23 1.72
N LEU A 152 -14.11 16.03 1.18
CA LEU A 152 -14.21 15.78 -0.26
C LEU A 152 -15.45 16.37 -0.93
N ARG A 153 -16.45 16.85 -0.16
CA ARG A 153 -17.63 17.53 -0.69
C ARG A 153 -17.27 18.92 -1.23
N LYS A 154 -16.18 19.52 -0.73
CA LYS A 154 -15.70 20.84 -1.18
C LYS A 154 -14.89 20.70 -2.47
N SER A 155 -15.10 21.62 -3.42
CA SER A 155 -14.40 21.62 -4.70
C SER A 155 -13.02 22.29 -4.64
N GLU A 156 -12.82 23.18 -3.66
CA GLU A 156 -11.66 24.09 -3.59
C GLU A 156 -10.33 23.33 -3.46
N GLY A 157 -10.25 22.33 -2.57
CA GLY A 157 -9.04 21.52 -2.41
C GLY A 157 -8.70 20.73 -3.67
N ARG A 158 -9.72 20.19 -4.35
CA ARG A 158 -9.54 19.50 -5.65
C ARG A 158 -9.06 20.43 -6.74
N GLU A 159 -9.61 21.64 -6.83
CA GLU A 159 -9.15 22.65 -7.77
C GLU A 159 -7.68 23.03 -7.53
N MET A 160 -7.30 23.23 -6.27
CA MET A 160 -5.91 23.48 -5.89
C MET A 160 -4.98 22.34 -6.36
N MET A 161 -5.39 21.08 -6.12
CA MET A 161 -4.63 19.89 -6.56
C MET A 161 -4.46 19.85 -8.08
N GLU A 162 -5.51 20.10 -8.87
CA GLU A 162 -5.42 20.10 -10.33
C GLU A 162 -4.50 21.21 -10.86
N ARG A 163 -4.51 22.38 -10.23
CA ARG A 163 -3.62 23.49 -10.58
C ARG A 163 -2.15 23.14 -10.34
N VAL A 164 -1.83 22.54 -9.19
CA VAL A 164 -0.47 22.09 -8.89
C VAL A 164 -0.04 20.96 -9.82
N LYS A 165 -0.92 20.00 -10.09
CA LYS A 165 -0.67 18.90 -11.02
C LYS A 165 -0.35 19.41 -12.43
N SER A 166 -1.11 20.36 -12.92
CA SER A 166 -0.86 21.02 -14.21
C SER A 166 0.52 21.70 -14.25
N LEU A 167 0.89 22.39 -13.17
CA LEU A 167 2.18 23.04 -13.05
C LEU A 167 3.32 22.04 -12.96
N SER A 168 3.16 20.96 -12.18
CA SER A 168 4.15 19.87 -12.12
C SER A 168 4.40 19.27 -13.50
N ASN A 169 3.34 18.98 -14.26
CA ASN A 169 3.45 18.47 -15.62
C ASN A 169 4.23 19.41 -16.57
N GLN A 170 4.07 20.71 -16.40
CA GLN A 170 4.85 21.69 -17.19
C GLN A 170 6.32 21.66 -16.82
N ILE A 171 6.65 21.55 -15.54
CA ILE A 171 8.06 21.43 -15.08
C ILE A 171 8.67 20.14 -15.59
N ASP A 172 7.96 19.02 -15.49
CA ASP A 172 8.42 17.73 -15.99
C ASP A 172 8.78 17.80 -17.49
N ASN A 173 7.95 18.49 -18.28
CA ASN A 173 8.24 18.75 -19.68
C ASN A 173 9.50 19.63 -19.88
N ASP A 174 9.64 20.68 -19.06
CA ASP A 174 10.76 21.61 -19.17
C ASP A 174 12.12 20.98 -18.83
N VAL A 175 12.13 19.99 -17.93
CA VAL A 175 13.35 19.28 -17.50
C VAL A 175 13.58 17.94 -18.21
N SER A 176 12.69 17.55 -19.12
CA SER A 176 12.72 16.26 -19.84
C SER A 176 14.03 15.94 -20.56
N TYR A 177 14.81 16.96 -20.88
CA TYR A 177 16.12 16.83 -21.52
C TYR A 177 17.22 16.35 -20.56
N MET A 178 17.06 16.49 -19.22
CA MET A 178 18.14 16.32 -18.25
C MET A 178 18.68 14.90 -18.22
N GLU A 179 17.83 13.91 -18.03
CA GLU A 179 18.27 12.51 -17.96
C GLU A 179 18.91 12.01 -19.26
N PRO A 180 18.28 12.21 -20.45
CA PRO A 180 18.94 11.88 -21.71
C PRO A 180 20.26 12.63 -21.96
N GLU A 181 20.38 13.88 -21.50
CA GLU A 181 21.63 14.64 -21.64
C GLU A 181 22.72 14.06 -20.72
N PHE A 182 22.43 13.76 -19.46
CA PHE A 182 23.37 13.10 -18.57
C PHE A 182 23.82 11.75 -19.12
N ILE A 183 22.91 10.91 -19.60
CA ILE A 183 23.25 9.60 -20.17
C ILE A 183 24.17 9.72 -21.37
N ARG A 184 23.96 10.71 -22.23
CA ARG A 184 24.84 10.98 -23.38
C ARG A 184 26.29 11.38 -23.01
N LEU A 185 26.52 11.78 -21.76
CA LEU A 185 27.89 12.07 -21.29
C LEU A 185 28.74 10.79 -21.17
N GLY A 186 28.09 9.62 -21.06
CA GLY A 186 28.72 8.31 -20.93
C GLY A 186 29.35 8.04 -19.56
N ASP A 187 29.73 6.78 -19.36
CA ASP A 187 30.17 6.23 -18.07
C ASP A 187 31.26 7.04 -17.38
N LYS A 188 32.29 7.43 -18.12
CA LYS A 188 33.44 8.15 -17.55
C LYS A 188 33.01 9.46 -16.90
N LYS A 189 32.19 10.24 -17.60
CA LYS A 189 31.78 11.56 -17.11
C LYS A 189 30.73 11.41 -15.97
N LEU A 190 29.78 10.49 -16.11
CA LEU A 190 28.83 10.21 -15.07
C LEU A 190 29.51 9.73 -13.77
N THR A 191 30.54 8.88 -13.88
CA THR A 191 31.37 8.45 -12.73
C THR A 191 32.04 9.64 -12.05
N VAL A 192 32.62 10.56 -12.84
CA VAL A 192 33.22 11.80 -12.30
C VAL A 192 32.18 12.65 -11.56
N LEU A 193 30.96 12.78 -12.09
CA LEU A 193 29.89 13.52 -11.43
C LEU A 193 29.42 12.82 -10.15
N ARG A 194 29.26 11.49 -10.18
CA ARG A 194 28.89 10.68 -9.01
C ARG A 194 29.86 10.82 -7.86
N ASP A 195 31.17 10.79 -8.17
CA ASP A 195 32.24 10.76 -7.17
C ASP A 195 32.66 12.17 -6.73
N ALA A 196 32.12 13.22 -7.36
CA ALA A 196 32.44 14.59 -7.04
C ALA A 196 31.85 15.01 -5.67
N LYS A 197 32.68 15.62 -4.82
CA LYS A 197 32.29 16.09 -3.49
C LYS A 197 31.13 17.09 -3.54
N GLU A 198 31.11 17.96 -4.57
CA GLU A 198 30.07 18.96 -4.77
C GLU A 198 28.70 18.36 -5.09
N LEU A 199 28.68 17.12 -5.58
CA LEU A 199 27.49 16.36 -5.94
C LEU A 199 27.18 15.22 -4.96
N ALA A 200 27.83 15.18 -3.79
CA ALA A 200 27.66 14.11 -2.82
C ALA A 200 26.18 13.85 -2.46
N ASP A 201 25.35 14.89 -2.39
CA ASP A 201 23.92 14.77 -2.10
C ASP A 201 23.13 14.11 -3.25
N HIS A 202 23.63 14.22 -4.48
CA HIS A 202 23.02 13.66 -5.69
C HIS A 202 23.74 12.40 -6.21
N ALA A 203 24.75 11.88 -5.49
CA ALA A 203 25.52 10.71 -5.92
C ALA A 203 24.62 9.51 -6.30
N ARG A 204 23.56 9.25 -5.53
CA ARG A 204 22.59 8.17 -5.81
C ARG A 204 21.84 8.38 -7.13
N TYR A 205 21.56 9.61 -7.53
CA TYR A 205 20.96 9.90 -8.82
C TYR A 205 21.89 9.45 -9.96
N PHE A 206 23.17 9.77 -9.87
CA PHE A 206 24.17 9.36 -10.89
C PHE A 206 24.44 7.86 -10.86
N ASP A 207 24.44 7.19 -9.69
CA ASP A 207 24.49 5.73 -9.60
C ASP A 207 23.32 5.06 -10.34
N LYS A 208 22.12 5.59 -10.16
CA LYS A 208 20.93 5.11 -10.87
C LYS A 208 21.07 5.30 -12.38
N LEU A 209 21.55 6.46 -12.85
CA LEU A 209 21.78 6.72 -14.28
C LEU A 209 22.82 5.76 -14.87
N LEU A 210 23.97 5.57 -14.19
CA LEU A 210 25.01 4.61 -14.59
C LEU A 210 24.46 3.20 -14.74
N ARG A 211 23.55 2.78 -13.85
CA ARG A 211 22.95 1.46 -13.91
C ARG A 211 21.91 1.35 -15.02
N LEU A 212 21.04 2.36 -15.19
CA LEU A 212 19.92 2.31 -16.12
C LEU A 212 20.29 2.61 -17.57
N GLN A 213 21.41 3.29 -17.85
CA GLN A 213 21.76 3.79 -19.18
C GLN A 213 21.71 2.73 -20.29
N LYS A 214 22.07 1.46 -19.99
CA LYS A 214 22.00 0.35 -20.97
C LYS A 214 20.58 -0.07 -21.37
N HIS A 215 19.59 0.44 -20.64
CA HIS A 215 18.15 0.23 -20.86
C HIS A 215 17.44 1.49 -21.35
N VAL A 216 18.19 2.57 -21.58
CA VAL A 216 17.67 3.81 -22.17
C VAL A 216 17.89 3.73 -23.68
N LEU A 217 16.87 4.08 -24.43
CA LEU A 217 16.85 4.03 -25.89
C LEU A 217 17.32 5.35 -26.50
N SER A 218 17.43 5.39 -27.81
CA SER A 218 17.67 6.67 -28.51
C SER A 218 16.48 7.61 -28.36
N GLY A 219 16.69 8.92 -28.50
CA GLY A 219 15.61 9.91 -28.32
C GLY A 219 14.34 9.63 -29.14
N PRO A 220 14.44 9.31 -30.46
CA PRO A 220 13.26 8.95 -31.26
C PRO A 220 12.56 7.67 -30.78
N GLU A 221 13.32 6.65 -30.35
CA GLU A 221 12.74 5.40 -29.82
C GLU A 221 12.05 5.64 -28.48
N GLU A 222 12.64 6.45 -27.59
CA GLU A 222 12.02 6.85 -26.32
C GLU A 222 10.72 7.62 -26.57
N GLU A 223 10.69 8.51 -27.55
CA GLU A 223 9.48 9.25 -27.93
C GLU A 223 8.37 8.32 -28.41
N ILE A 224 8.69 7.33 -29.25
CA ILE A 224 7.70 6.34 -29.71
C ILE A 224 7.19 5.51 -28.53
N LEU A 225 8.08 5.01 -27.67
CA LEU A 225 7.70 4.19 -26.52
C LEU A 225 6.84 4.98 -25.52
N SER A 226 7.18 6.27 -25.33
CA SER A 226 6.41 7.18 -24.49
C SER A 226 4.97 7.38 -25.01
N ARG A 227 4.84 7.60 -26.33
CA ARG A 227 3.52 7.73 -26.95
C ARG A 227 2.70 6.44 -26.85
N ALA A 228 3.36 5.28 -26.89
CA ALA A 228 2.74 3.97 -26.74
C ALA A 228 2.34 3.65 -25.28
N ALA A 229 2.92 4.34 -24.30
CA ALA A 229 2.71 4.03 -22.87
C ALA A 229 1.24 4.19 -22.42
N ILE A 230 0.47 5.07 -23.10
CA ILE A 230 -0.97 5.23 -22.84
C ILE A 230 -1.76 3.92 -23.03
N MET A 231 -1.25 2.99 -23.86
CA MET A 231 -1.88 1.69 -24.07
C MET A 231 -1.66 0.76 -22.87
N GLY A 232 -0.72 1.07 -21.99
CA GLY A 232 -0.39 0.25 -20.82
C GLY A 232 -1.47 0.29 -19.75
N ASP A 233 -2.19 1.40 -19.64
CA ASP A 233 -3.19 1.60 -18.59
C ASP A 233 -4.58 1.10 -19.01
N VAL A 234 -4.83 0.95 -20.32
CA VAL A 234 -6.15 0.58 -20.87
C VAL A 234 -6.69 -0.72 -20.28
N SER A 235 -5.84 -1.74 -20.11
CA SER A 235 -6.27 -3.03 -19.57
C SER A 235 -6.73 -2.91 -18.13
N TYR A 236 -6.02 -2.13 -17.32
CA TYR A 236 -6.37 -1.89 -15.93
C TYR A 236 -7.60 -0.98 -15.80
N GLU A 237 -7.66 0.12 -16.54
CA GLU A 237 -8.83 1.01 -16.54
C GLU A 237 -10.11 0.26 -16.96
N THR A 238 -10.01 -0.60 -17.98
CA THR A 238 -11.14 -1.43 -18.39
C THR A 238 -11.51 -2.46 -17.32
N TYR A 239 -10.51 -3.06 -16.64
CA TYR A 239 -10.74 -3.96 -15.52
C TYR A 239 -11.50 -3.24 -14.38
N GLU A 240 -11.07 -2.03 -14.01
CA GLU A 240 -11.71 -1.23 -12.96
C GLU A 240 -13.17 -0.90 -13.32
N ALA A 241 -13.40 -0.36 -14.52
CA ALA A 241 -14.74 -0.02 -14.99
C ALA A 241 -15.64 -1.26 -15.01
N PHE A 242 -15.15 -2.37 -15.57
CA PHE A 242 -15.90 -3.60 -15.68
C PHE A 242 -16.21 -4.23 -14.32
N SER A 243 -15.21 -4.32 -13.43
CA SER A 243 -15.35 -4.99 -12.13
C SER A 243 -16.21 -4.21 -11.13
N HIS A 244 -16.18 -2.88 -11.19
CA HIS A 244 -16.82 -2.03 -10.19
C HIS A 244 -18.14 -1.39 -10.68
N ALA A 245 -18.30 -1.18 -11.98
CA ALA A 245 -19.49 -0.52 -12.53
C ALA A 245 -20.43 -1.47 -13.29
N ASP A 246 -19.88 -2.39 -14.11
CA ASP A 246 -20.70 -3.16 -15.05
C ASP A 246 -21.13 -4.52 -14.51
N LEU A 247 -20.35 -5.13 -13.59
CA LEU A 247 -20.72 -6.41 -12.99
C LEU A 247 -21.94 -6.28 -12.10
N THR A 248 -22.94 -7.08 -12.38
CA THR A 248 -24.13 -7.20 -11.54
C THR A 248 -24.10 -8.51 -10.75
N PHE A 249 -24.32 -8.40 -9.45
CA PHE A 249 -24.31 -9.54 -8.55
C PHE A 249 -25.71 -9.90 -8.09
N PRO A 250 -25.98 -11.20 -7.83
CA PRO A 250 -27.31 -11.64 -7.38
C PRO A 250 -27.61 -11.18 -5.95
N THR A 251 -28.89 -11.20 -5.60
CA THR A 251 -29.33 -11.05 -4.20
C THR A 251 -29.41 -12.43 -3.56
N VAL A 252 -28.82 -12.58 -2.37
CA VAL A 252 -28.91 -13.78 -1.54
C VAL A 252 -29.74 -13.51 -0.31
N THR A 253 -30.31 -14.57 0.28
CA THR A 253 -31.05 -14.46 1.56
C THR A 253 -30.24 -15.16 2.64
N ASP A 254 -29.90 -14.44 3.74
CA ASP A 254 -29.17 -15.00 4.87
C ASP A 254 -30.05 -15.94 5.72
N ALA A 255 -29.47 -16.54 6.76
CA ALA A 255 -30.16 -17.44 7.65
C ALA A 255 -31.28 -16.76 8.48
N GLU A 256 -31.22 -15.45 8.63
CA GLU A 256 -32.20 -14.63 9.35
C GLU A 256 -33.33 -14.13 8.43
N GLY A 257 -33.29 -14.46 7.15
CA GLY A 257 -34.29 -14.06 6.15
C GLY A 257 -34.06 -12.70 5.53
N SER A 258 -32.93 -12.02 5.82
CA SER A 258 -32.60 -10.72 5.26
C SER A 258 -32.08 -10.87 3.82
N LYS A 259 -32.56 -10.01 2.93
CA LYS A 259 -32.09 -9.96 1.53
C LYS A 259 -30.81 -9.12 1.44
N ILE A 260 -29.76 -9.69 0.86
CA ILE A 260 -28.44 -9.06 0.67
C ILE A 260 -28.20 -8.95 -0.82
N SER A 261 -28.25 -7.74 -1.36
CA SER A 261 -27.73 -7.47 -2.72
C SER A 261 -26.21 -7.54 -2.68
N LEU A 262 -25.64 -8.51 -3.39
CA LEU A 262 -24.18 -8.69 -3.40
C LEU A 262 -23.51 -7.58 -4.20
N SER A 263 -22.32 -7.25 -3.76
CA SER A 263 -21.30 -6.44 -4.41
C SER A 263 -19.94 -6.92 -3.91
N ALA A 264 -18.83 -6.42 -4.44
CA ALA A 264 -17.50 -6.74 -3.90
C ALA A 264 -17.39 -6.39 -2.40
N ALA A 265 -17.95 -5.24 -1.98
CA ALA A 265 -17.99 -4.83 -0.57
C ALA A 265 -18.85 -5.75 0.30
N MET A 266 -20.04 -6.10 -0.17
CA MET A 266 -20.93 -7.03 0.56
C MET A 266 -20.36 -8.43 0.61
N TYR A 267 -19.68 -8.91 -0.44
CA TYR A 267 -18.89 -10.13 -0.40
C TYR A 267 -17.81 -10.05 0.68
N GLY A 268 -17.03 -8.97 0.72
CA GLY A 268 -16.02 -8.74 1.75
C GLY A 268 -16.57 -8.87 3.17
N LYS A 269 -17.73 -8.27 3.43
CA LYS A 269 -18.42 -8.32 4.72
C LYS A 269 -18.93 -9.73 5.04
N TYR A 270 -19.69 -10.34 4.15
CA TYR A 270 -20.42 -11.59 4.45
C TYR A 270 -19.57 -12.86 4.31
N ARG A 271 -18.43 -12.82 3.60
CA ARG A 271 -17.46 -13.91 3.62
C ARG A 271 -16.89 -14.18 5.01
N SER A 272 -16.95 -13.18 5.91
CA SER A 272 -16.53 -13.28 7.31
C SER A 272 -17.69 -13.57 8.29
N ALA A 273 -18.92 -13.77 7.80
CA ALA A 273 -20.08 -14.07 8.64
C ALA A 273 -19.83 -15.30 9.52
N MET A 274 -20.29 -15.28 10.77
CA MET A 274 -20.15 -16.42 11.70
C MET A 274 -20.96 -17.62 11.25
N ASN A 275 -22.13 -17.41 10.63
CA ASN A 275 -22.95 -18.49 10.08
C ASN A 275 -22.28 -19.09 8.83
N ARG A 276 -21.92 -20.37 8.90
CA ARG A 276 -21.25 -21.09 7.82
C ARG A 276 -22.11 -21.19 6.53
N ALA A 277 -23.42 -21.37 6.70
CA ALA A 277 -24.33 -21.49 5.56
C ALA A 277 -24.42 -20.18 4.79
N ASP A 278 -24.37 -19.04 5.47
CA ASP A 278 -24.37 -17.72 4.82
C ASP A 278 -23.07 -17.48 4.08
N ARG A 279 -21.92 -17.80 4.66
CA ARG A 279 -20.64 -17.74 3.95
C ARG A 279 -20.67 -18.57 2.66
N LYS A 280 -21.13 -19.82 2.76
CA LYS A 280 -21.26 -20.71 1.60
C LYS A 280 -22.15 -20.11 0.52
N LYS A 281 -23.35 -19.64 0.87
CA LYS A 281 -24.28 -19.00 -0.09
C LYS A 281 -23.65 -17.80 -0.78
N VAL A 282 -22.95 -16.95 -0.02
CA VAL A 282 -22.30 -15.76 -0.57
C VAL A 282 -21.18 -16.14 -1.56
N PHE A 283 -20.36 -17.14 -1.23
CA PHE A 283 -19.32 -17.65 -2.13
C PHE A 283 -19.92 -18.27 -3.39
N GLU A 284 -20.92 -19.13 -3.26
CA GLU A 284 -21.60 -19.80 -4.38
C GLU A 284 -22.38 -18.83 -5.29
N ALA A 285 -22.73 -17.66 -4.78
CA ALA A 285 -23.41 -16.63 -5.56
C ALA A 285 -22.41 -15.62 -6.20
N PHE A 286 -21.29 -15.33 -5.55
CA PHE A 286 -20.33 -14.34 -6.00
C PHE A 286 -19.42 -14.82 -7.16
N TRP A 287 -18.77 -15.96 -6.98
CA TRP A 287 -17.76 -16.44 -7.93
C TRP A 287 -18.29 -16.83 -9.31
N PRO A 288 -19.53 -17.36 -9.49
CA PRO A 288 -20.09 -17.59 -10.80
C PRO A 288 -20.19 -16.34 -11.68
N VAL A 289 -20.32 -15.14 -11.08
CA VAL A 289 -20.35 -13.88 -11.84
C VAL A 289 -18.99 -13.65 -12.50
N PHE A 290 -17.88 -13.80 -11.80
CA PHE A 290 -16.54 -13.71 -12.38
C PHE A 290 -16.30 -14.84 -13.42
N ARG A 291 -16.76 -16.05 -13.13
CA ARG A 291 -16.62 -17.19 -14.05
C ARG A 291 -17.37 -16.98 -15.37
N GLN A 292 -18.51 -16.31 -15.35
CA GLN A 292 -19.26 -15.95 -16.56
C GLN A 292 -18.43 -15.09 -17.52
N PHE A 293 -17.60 -14.20 -16.98
CA PHE A 293 -16.80 -13.24 -17.75
C PHE A 293 -15.30 -13.57 -17.77
N ARG A 294 -14.89 -14.78 -17.38
CA ARG A 294 -13.49 -15.16 -17.26
C ARG A 294 -12.67 -14.95 -18.53
N ASN A 295 -13.28 -15.10 -19.72
CA ASN A 295 -12.60 -14.86 -20.99
C ASN A 295 -12.25 -13.37 -21.20
N THR A 296 -13.12 -12.46 -20.76
CA THR A 296 -12.86 -11.02 -20.79
C THR A 296 -11.71 -10.68 -19.84
N PHE A 297 -11.76 -11.15 -18.60
CA PHE A 297 -10.68 -10.96 -17.64
C PHE A 297 -9.36 -11.56 -18.11
N ALA A 298 -9.36 -12.75 -18.70
CA ALA A 298 -8.16 -13.37 -19.27
C ALA A 298 -7.58 -12.54 -20.41
N SER A 299 -8.43 -11.97 -21.26
CA SER A 299 -7.99 -11.06 -22.33
C SER A 299 -7.34 -9.81 -21.77
N LEU A 300 -7.93 -9.19 -20.75
CA LEU A 300 -7.38 -7.99 -20.08
C LEU A 300 -6.03 -8.29 -19.42
N LEU A 301 -5.95 -9.33 -18.59
CA LEU A 301 -4.70 -9.70 -17.91
C LEU A 301 -3.61 -10.11 -18.92
N SER A 302 -3.96 -10.90 -19.95
CA SER A 302 -3.03 -11.26 -21.01
C SER A 302 -2.52 -10.03 -21.78
N SER A 303 -3.36 -9.02 -22.00
CA SER A 303 -2.97 -7.77 -22.65
C SER A 303 -2.00 -6.97 -21.78
N GLN A 304 -2.21 -6.93 -20.46
CA GLN A 304 -1.30 -6.30 -19.51
C GLN A 304 0.08 -6.99 -19.49
N ILE A 305 0.11 -8.32 -19.44
CA ILE A 305 1.34 -9.12 -19.49
C ILE A 305 2.09 -8.88 -20.81
N LYS A 306 1.37 -8.84 -21.94
CA LYS A 306 1.97 -8.53 -23.25
C LYS A 306 2.60 -7.14 -23.27
N TYR A 307 1.92 -6.14 -22.72
CA TYR A 307 2.42 -4.78 -22.66
C TYR A 307 3.73 -4.69 -21.87
N TYR A 308 3.79 -5.21 -20.63
CA TYR A 308 5.00 -5.19 -19.83
C TYR A 308 6.12 -6.04 -20.45
N SER A 309 5.78 -7.15 -21.10
CA SER A 309 6.76 -7.97 -21.82
C SER A 309 7.32 -7.24 -23.05
N TYR A 310 6.48 -6.49 -23.76
CA TYR A 310 6.92 -5.61 -24.86
C TYR A 310 7.86 -4.53 -24.34
N VAL A 311 7.50 -3.82 -23.27
CA VAL A 311 8.34 -2.74 -22.70
C VAL A 311 9.68 -3.29 -22.20
N ALA A 312 9.67 -4.43 -21.52
CA ALA A 312 10.90 -5.08 -21.06
C ALA A 312 11.83 -5.40 -22.23
N LYS A 313 11.29 -6.00 -23.29
CA LYS A 313 12.06 -6.35 -24.50
C LYS A 313 12.55 -5.11 -25.24
N ALA A 314 11.70 -4.09 -25.41
CA ALA A 314 12.09 -2.82 -26.06
C ALA A 314 13.24 -2.15 -25.34
N ARG A 315 13.29 -2.21 -24.01
CA ARG A 315 14.36 -1.64 -23.16
C ARG A 315 15.52 -2.59 -22.89
N ASN A 316 15.66 -3.68 -23.65
CA ASN A 316 16.76 -4.65 -23.54
C ASN A 316 16.88 -5.31 -22.17
N TYR A 317 15.78 -5.53 -21.44
CA TYR A 317 15.76 -6.40 -20.29
C TYR A 317 15.61 -7.86 -20.71
N SER A 318 16.17 -8.78 -19.93
CA SER A 318 16.09 -10.22 -20.18
C SER A 318 14.63 -10.73 -20.11
N ASP A 319 13.84 -10.15 -19.20
CA ASP A 319 12.48 -10.57 -18.90
C ASP A 319 11.74 -9.45 -18.11
N PRO A 320 10.40 -9.52 -18.02
CA PRO A 320 9.59 -8.53 -17.30
C PRO A 320 9.88 -8.43 -15.79
N LEU A 321 10.20 -9.55 -15.12
CA LEU A 321 10.57 -9.53 -13.70
C LEU A 321 11.84 -8.71 -13.49
N THR A 322 12.86 -8.93 -14.34
CA THR A 322 14.08 -8.12 -14.32
C THR A 322 13.76 -6.65 -14.55
N ALA A 323 12.91 -6.33 -15.54
CA ALA A 323 12.52 -4.95 -15.82
C ALA A 323 11.82 -4.26 -14.63
N ALA A 324 11.00 -5.00 -13.89
CA ALA A 324 10.28 -4.48 -12.72
C ALA A 324 11.18 -4.24 -11.49
N LEU A 325 12.18 -5.09 -11.28
CA LEU A 325 13.03 -5.08 -10.08
C LEU A 325 14.32 -4.26 -10.27
N TYR A 326 14.87 -4.22 -11.49
CA TYR A 326 16.14 -3.60 -11.80
C TYR A 326 16.23 -2.10 -11.44
N PRO A 327 15.19 -1.28 -11.67
CA PRO A 327 15.20 0.13 -11.27
C PRO A 327 15.38 0.35 -9.77
N LYS A 328 14.95 -0.62 -8.95
CA LYS A 328 15.08 -0.63 -7.49
C LYS A 328 16.36 -1.32 -6.99
N ASN A 329 17.18 -1.81 -7.91
CA ASN A 329 18.36 -2.64 -7.63
C ASN A 329 18.06 -3.88 -6.77
N ILE A 330 16.95 -4.56 -7.07
CA ILE A 330 16.55 -5.82 -6.43
C ILE A 330 16.84 -6.95 -7.42
N PRO A 331 17.65 -7.96 -7.06
CA PRO A 331 17.92 -9.08 -7.93
C PRO A 331 16.68 -9.99 -8.06
N THR A 332 16.47 -10.59 -9.22
CA THR A 332 15.37 -11.55 -9.46
C THR A 332 15.46 -12.79 -8.57
N SER A 333 16.68 -13.16 -8.14
CA SER A 333 16.90 -14.22 -7.16
C SER A 333 16.23 -13.96 -5.82
N TYR A 334 16.07 -12.70 -5.41
CA TYR A 334 15.32 -12.35 -4.21
C TYR A 334 13.84 -12.74 -4.35
N TYR A 335 13.20 -12.36 -5.46
CA TYR A 335 11.78 -12.67 -5.71
C TYR A 335 11.53 -14.19 -5.73
N LYS A 336 12.39 -14.93 -6.44
CA LYS A 336 12.30 -16.40 -6.52
C LYS A 336 12.61 -17.07 -5.18
N GLY A 337 13.65 -16.61 -4.48
CA GLY A 337 14.00 -17.10 -3.16
C GLY A 337 12.93 -16.86 -2.10
N LEU A 338 12.17 -15.77 -2.20
CA LEU A 338 11.02 -15.54 -1.33
C LEU A 338 9.93 -16.60 -1.53
N ILE A 339 9.57 -16.91 -2.77
CA ILE A 339 8.59 -17.96 -3.09
C ILE A 339 9.08 -19.31 -2.57
N GLU A 340 10.34 -19.69 -2.86
CA GLU A 340 10.95 -20.94 -2.39
C GLU A 340 11.01 -21.03 -0.86
N GLY A 341 11.37 -19.93 -0.19
CA GLY A 341 11.42 -19.85 1.26
C GLY A 341 10.05 -20.05 1.93
N ILE A 342 8.98 -19.52 1.34
CA ILE A 342 7.62 -19.75 1.84
C ILE A 342 7.14 -21.16 1.52
N HIS A 343 7.45 -21.71 0.33
CA HIS A 343 7.14 -23.10 -0.01
C HIS A 343 7.75 -24.10 0.99
N ALA A 344 9.00 -23.90 1.36
CA ALA A 344 9.71 -24.75 2.35
C ALA A 344 9.06 -24.73 3.74
N ASN A 345 8.14 -23.81 4.00
CA ASN A 345 7.50 -23.57 5.29
C ASN A 345 5.96 -23.59 5.24
N LEU A 346 5.34 -24.12 4.17
CA LEU A 346 3.87 -24.20 4.04
C LEU A 346 3.21 -25.10 5.10
N ASP A 347 3.95 -26.03 5.69
CA ASP A 347 3.49 -26.85 6.83
C ASP A 347 2.99 -25.97 7.99
N ALA A 348 3.65 -24.85 8.28
CA ALA A 348 3.19 -23.90 9.29
C ALA A 348 1.80 -23.34 8.98
N PHE A 349 1.53 -23.02 7.72
CA PHE A 349 0.23 -22.56 7.31
C PHE A 349 -0.83 -23.69 7.38
N HIS A 350 -0.46 -24.90 6.97
CA HIS A 350 -1.34 -26.06 7.09
C HIS A 350 -1.71 -26.36 8.54
N ASP A 351 -0.79 -26.25 9.49
CA ASP A 351 -1.03 -26.40 10.93
C ASP A 351 -2.05 -25.35 11.43
N PHE A 352 -1.89 -24.11 11.01
CA PHE A 352 -2.84 -23.04 11.34
C PHE A 352 -4.24 -23.29 10.75
N LEU A 353 -4.33 -23.76 9.51
CA LEU A 353 -5.63 -24.10 8.89
C LEU A 353 -6.32 -25.27 9.63
N ASN A 354 -5.56 -26.29 10.05
CA ASN A 354 -6.07 -27.37 10.87
C ASN A 354 -6.56 -26.87 12.25
N LEU A 355 -5.83 -25.93 12.86
CA LEU A 355 -6.26 -25.27 14.09
C LEU A 355 -7.56 -24.49 13.89
N ARG A 356 -7.68 -23.70 12.79
CA ARG A 356 -8.90 -22.99 12.43
C ARG A 356 -10.09 -23.95 12.31
N LYS A 357 -9.92 -25.06 11.60
CA LYS A 357 -10.95 -26.10 11.47
C LYS A 357 -11.45 -26.56 12.84
N LYS A 358 -10.52 -26.83 13.78
CA LYS A 358 -10.84 -27.26 15.15
C LYS A 358 -11.60 -26.16 15.93
N MET A 359 -11.08 -24.93 15.92
CA MET A 359 -11.68 -23.80 16.65
C MET A 359 -13.06 -23.41 16.12
N LEU A 360 -13.26 -23.48 14.83
CA LEU A 360 -14.57 -23.24 14.19
C LEU A 360 -15.52 -24.43 14.34
N LYS A 361 -15.06 -25.55 14.96
CA LYS A 361 -15.86 -26.78 15.18
C LYS A 361 -16.50 -27.27 13.88
N LEU A 362 -15.76 -27.26 12.78
CA LEU A 362 -16.29 -27.69 11.49
C LEU A 362 -16.59 -29.19 11.50
N PRO A 363 -17.80 -29.63 11.09
CA PRO A 363 -18.19 -31.02 11.14
C PRO A 363 -17.54 -31.89 10.05
N ASP A 364 -17.06 -31.27 8.99
CA ASP A 364 -16.48 -31.88 7.79
C ASP A 364 -15.15 -31.25 7.42
N ALA A 365 -14.67 -31.47 6.19
CA ALA A 365 -13.47 -30.82 5.68
C ALA A 365 -13.67 -29.28 5.68
N ALA A 366 -12.61 -28.55 6.07
CA ALA A 366 -12.60 -27.11 5.91
C ALA A 366 -12.68 -26.75 4.42
N ARG A 367 -13.50 -25.78 4.07
CA ARG A 367 -13.70 -25.26 2.71
C ARG A 367 -13.08 -23.87 2.57
N TYR A 368 -12.87 -23.40 1.35
CA TYR A 368 -12.24 -22.11 1.14
C TYR A 368 -13.01 -20.94 1.79
N TYR A 369 -14.32 -21.00 1.86
CA TYR A 369 -15.14 -20.01 2.58
C TYR A 369 -15.00 -20.07 4.11
N ASP A 370 -14.31 -21.07 4.68
CA ASP A 370 -14.04 -21.16 6.12
C ASP A 370 -12.73 -20.46 6.55
N ILE A 371 -12.00 -19.86 5.59
CA ILE A 371 -10.73 -19.18 5.87
C ILE A 371 -10.92 -17.76 6.43
N TYR A 372 -12.08 -17.15 6.24
CA TYR A 372 -12.30 -15.73 6.53
C TYR A 372 -13.03 -15.42 7.85
N PRO A 373 -13.90 -16.30 8.42
CA PRO A 373 -14.57 -15.94 9.64
C PRO A 373 -13.56 -15.72 10.76
N PRO A 374 -13.77 -14.72 11.65
CA PRO A 374 -12.91 -14.53 12.80
C PRO A 374 -12.97 -15.76 13.72
N LEU A 375 -11.82 -16.17 14.24
CA LEU A 375 -11.74 -17.28 15.20
C LEU A 375 -12.26 -16.88 16.58
N VAL A 376 -12.20 -15.60 16.87
CA VAL A 376 -12.59 -15.01 18.15
C VAL A 376 -13.28 -13.68 17.88
N THR A 377 -14.41 -13.45 18.53
CA THR A 377 -15.05 -12.14 18.51
C THR A 377 -14.16 -11.13 19.24
N ALA A 378 -13.98 -9.95 18.68
CA ALA A 378 -13.24 -8.88 19.34
C ALA A 378 -13.86 -8.61 20.74
N PRO A 379 -13.03 -8.51 21.79
CA PRO A 379 -13.54 -8.13 23.10
C PRO A 379 -14.17 -6.73 23.03
N PRO A 380 -15.22 -6.45 23.84
CA PRO A 380 -15.91 -5.15 23.81
C PRO A 380 -15.09 -4.02 24.45
N LYS A 381 -13.77 -4.15 24.50
CA LYS A 381 -12.86 -3.16 25.05
C LYS A 381 -12.76 -1.98 24.09
N LYS A 382 -13.03 -0.80 24.59
CA LYS A 382 -12.81 0.45 23.88
C LYS A 382 -11.39 0.94 24.10
N TYR A 383 -10.83 1.52 23.06
CA TYR A 383 -9.52 2.16 23.08
C TYR A 383 -9.68 3.58 22.55
N THR A 384 -9.91 4.53 23.45
CA THR A 384 -9.95 5.94 23.06
C THR A 384 -8.61 6.35 22.42
N PHE A 385 -8.58 7.45 21.68
CA PHE A 385 -7.32 7.95 21.12
C PHE A 385 -6.26 8.18 22.19
N GLU A 386 -6.66 8.70 23.37
CA GLU A 386 -5.75 8.91 24.51
C GLU A 386 -5.24 7.59 25.12
N ASP A 387 -6.08 6.55 25.20
CA ASP A 387 -5.63 5.21 25.62
C ASP A 387 -4.69 4.60 24.60
N SER A 388 -4.95 4.79 23.32
CA SER A 388 -4.11 4.34 22.23
C SER A 388 -2.72 4.97 22.28
N LYS A 389 -2.62 6.27 22.54
CA LYS A 389 -1.33 6.97 22.73
C LYS A 389 -0.51 6.36 23.87
N LYS A 390 -1.12 6.14 25.04
CA LYS A 390 -0.45 5.53 26.18
C LYS A 390 0.06 4.14 25.88
N LEU A 391 -0.81 3.31 25.32
CA LEU A 391 -0.47 1.93 24.95
C LEU A 391 0.68 1.88 23.95
N ILE A 392 0.68 2.73 22.95
CA ILE A 392 1.75 2.80 21.91
C ILE A 392 3.06 3.29 22.54
N LEU A 393 3.04 4.32 23.40
CA LEU A 393 4.24 4.79 24.10
C LEU A 393 4.88 3.70 24.97
N GLU A 394 4.07 2.86 25.63
CA GLU A 394 4.54 1.71 26.41
C GLU A 394 5.06 0.58 25.50
N ALA A 395 4.33 0.25 24.47
CA ALA A 395 4.66 -0.85 23.55
C ALA A 395 5.95 -0.61 22.76
N LEU A 396 6.20 0.63 22.38
CA LEU A 396 7.37 1.02 21.59
C LEU A 396 8.57 1.48 22.44
N ALA A 397 8.47 1.39 23.77
CA ALA A 397 9.58 1.70 24.68
C ALA A 397 10.90 0.96 24.37
N PRO A 398 10.90 -0.29 23.83
CA PRO A 398 12.15 -0.95 23.44
C PRO A 398 12.96 -0.22 22.36
N LEU A 399 12.35 0.71 21.60
CA LEU A 399 13.04 1.53 20.59
C LEU A 399 13.89 2.67 21.19
N GLY A 400 13.79 2.92 22.52
CA GLY A 400 14.65 3.82 23.26
C GLY A 400 14.15 5.26 23.35
N ASP A 401 14.92 6.08 24.09
CA ASP A 401 14.46 7.41 24.53
C ASP A 401 14.33 8.42 23.38
N GLU A 402 15.20 8.36 22.35
CA GLU A 402 15.11 9.25 21.18
C GLU A 402 13.79 9.00 20.41
N TYR A 403 13.44 7.72 20.20
CA TYR A 403 12.19 7.34 19.54
C TYR A 403 10.98 7.75 20.38
N ARG A 404 11.03 7.49 21.69
CA ARG A 404 9.99 7.88 22.66
C ARG A 404 9.75 9.39 22.64
N LYS A 405 10.82 10.19 22.72
CA LYS A 405 10.69 11.65 22.68
C LYS A 405 10.01 12.14 21.40
N LEU A 406 10.36 11.57 20.26
CA LEU A 406 9.74 11.95 18.99
C LEU A 406 8.25 11.58 18.94
N MET A 407 7.85 10.45 19.55
CA MET A 407 6.44 10.10 19.73
C MET A 407 5.71 11.09 20.67
N GLU A 408 6.33 11.45 21.79
CA GLU A 408 5.77 12.43 22.73
C GLU A 408 5.59 13.80 22.08
N ASP A 409 6.56 14.23 21.26
CA ASP A 409 6.47 15.46 20.47
C ASP A 409 5.32 15.39 19.45
N ALA A 410 5.16 14.25 18.76
CA ALA A 410 4.06 14.03 17.81
C ALA A 410 2.69 14.03 18.52
N PHE A 411 2.58 13.40 19.68
CA PHE A 411 1.35 13.30 20.46
C PHE A 411 0.99 14.55 21.26
N GLY A 412 1.83 15.59 21.22
CA GLY A 412 1.55 16.87 21.89
C GLY A 412 0.25 17.51 21.37
N GLU A 413 -0.53 18.13 22.26
CA GLU A 413 -1.85 18.70 21.93
C GLU A 413 -1.80 19.77 20.82
N THR A 414 -0.67 20.42 20.63
CA THR A 414 -0.44 21.46 19.62
C THR A 414 0.49 21.01 18.50
N SER A 415 0.77 19.70 18.41
CA SER A 415 1.73 19.16 17.41
C SER A 415 1.26 19.35 15.97
N GLY A 416 -0.04 19.25 15.74
CA GLY A 416 -0.64 19.37 14.43
C GLY A 416 -0.39 18.18 13.48
N TRP A 417 0.10 17.03 14.00
CA TRP A 417 0.43 15.87 13.16
C TRP A 417 -0.80 15.07 12.73
N PHE A 418 -1.87 15.05 13.54
CA PHE A 418 -2.98 14.12 13.40
C PHE A 418 -4.27 14.79 13.00
N ASP A 419 -4.99 14.20 12.06
CA ASP A 419 -6.42 14.39 11.85
C ASP A 419 -7.13 13.10 12.27
N VAL A 420 -7.72 13.07 13.47
CA VAL A 420 -7.98 11.84 14.23
C VAL A 420 -9.30 11.20 13.87
N PHE A 421 -10.41 11.94 13.98
CA PHE A 421 -11.74 11.35 13.96
C PHE A 421 -12.40 11.42 12.60
N PRO A 422 -13.31 10.47 12.27
CA PRO A 422 -14.14 10.57 11.08
C PRO A 422 -15.06 11.80 11.17
N ASN A 423 -15.26 12.48 10.03
CA ASN A 423 -16.25 13.54 9.89
C ASN A 423 -16.95 13.44 8.52
N ALA A 424 -18.08 14.11 8.39
CA ALA A 424 -18.81 14.16 7.13
C ALA A 424 -17.90 14.67 6.00
N GLY A 425 -17.83 13.93 4.90
CA GLY A 425 -17.01 14.25 3.74
C GLY A 425 -15.50 13.96 3.86
N LYS A 426 -14.99 13.52 5.01
CA LYS A 426 -13.58 13.17 5.18
C LYS A 426 -13.23 11.93 4.35
N ARG A 427 -12.02 11.90 3.81
CA ARG A 427 -11.47 10.73 3.12
C ARG A 427 -11.46 9.52 4.05
N SER A 428 -11.92 8.37 3.55
CA SER A 428 -11.92 7.10 4.29
C SER A 428 -10.51 6.50 4.40
N GLY A 429 -10.35 5.53 5.33
CA GLY A 429 -9.08 4.85 5.58
C GLY A 429 -8.15 5.67 6.46
N ALA A 430 -6.86 5.35 6.40
CA ALA A 430 -5.79 6.07 7.08
C ALA A 430 -4.56 6.15 6.19
N TYR A 431 -3.74 7.17 6.40
CA TYR A 431 -2.44 7.28 5.76
C TYR A 431 -1.54 8.26 6.52
N MET A 432 -0.26 8.07 6.39
CA MET A 432 0.77 9.05 6.70
C MET A 432 1.34 9.64 5.41
N ASP A 433 1.63 10.93 5.44
CA ASP A 433 2.32 11.61 4.36
C ASP A 433 3.28 12.67 4.94
N SER A 434 4.37 12.97 4.22
CA SER A 434 5.43 13.87 4.69
C SER A 434 6.06 14.66 3.57
N VAL A 435 6.47 15.90 3.87
CA VAL A 435 7.25 16.74 2.98
C VAL A 435 8.49 17.28 3.71
N TYR A 436 9.61 17.37 3.02
CA TYR A 436 10.90 17.72 3.61
C TYR A 436 10.88 19.07 4.32
N GLY A 437 11.40 19.07 5.56
CA GLY A 437 11.51 20.28 6.39
C GLY A 437 10.24 20.63 7.16
N VAL A 438 9.21 19.78 7.14
CA VAL A 438 7.98 19.91 7.91
C VAL A 438 7.71 18.58 8.64
N HIS A 439 6.95 18.62 9.72
CA HIS A 439 6.54 17.38 10.39
C HIS A 439 5.61 16.53 9.49
N PRO A 440 5.57 15.21 9.68
CA PRO A 440 4.59 14.35 9.00
C PRO A 440 3.15 14.67 9.39
N PHE A 441 2.21 14.27 8.51
CA PHE A 441 0.77 14.39 8.73
C PHE A 441 0.13 13.00 8.64
N MET A 442 -0.76 12.70 9.57
CA MET A 442 -1.50 11.44 9.61
C MET A 442 -3.00 11.70 9.55
N LEU A 443 -3.66 11.18 8.52
CA LEU A 443 -5.10 11.11 8.45
C LEU A 443 -5.54 9.79 9.06
N LEU A 444 -6.44 9.84 10.04
CA LEU A 444 -7.03 8.69 10.70
C LEU A 444 -8.56 8.79 10.65
N ASN A 445 -9.23 7.67 10.85
CA ASN A 445 -10.65 7.57 11.12
C ASN A 445 -10.82 6.70 12.37
N HIS A 446 -10.41 7.22 13.52
CA HIS A 446 -10.33 6.49 14.79
C HIS A 446 -11.72 6.22 15.36
N ASN A 447 -12.04 4.94 15.64
CA ASN A 447 -13.36 4.46 16.07
C ASN A 447 -13.35 3.81 17.47
N ASP A 448 -12.35 4.09 18.29
CA ASP A 448 -12.18 3.56 19.65
C ASP A 448 -12.09 2.02 19.72
N ASP A 449 -11.65 1.35 18.67
CA ASP A 449 -11.47 -0.09 18.59
C ASP A 449 -9.99 -0.50 18.47
N PHE A 450 -9.71 -1.79 18.49
CA PHE A 450 -8.36 -2.31 18.37
C PHE A 450 -7.73 -2.00 17.00
N ASP A 451 -8.53 -2.05 15.92
CA ASP A 451 -8.05 -1.76 14.58
C ASP A 451 -7.55 -0.32 14.48
N SER A 452 -8.22 0.62 15.17
CA SER A 452 -7.78 2.02 15.26
C SER A 452 -6.45 2.18 15.99
N VAL A 453 -6.20 1.38 17.05
CA VAL A 453 -4.89 1.37 17.75
C VAL A 453 -3.80 0.85 16.83
N SER A 454 -4.05 -0.27 16.15
CA SER A 454 -3.09 -0.89 15.21
C SER A 454 -2.76 0.07 14.07
N THR A 455 -3.78 0.70 13.50
CA THR A 455 -3.65 1.72 12.44
C THR A 455 -2.82 2.91 12.91
N LEU A 456 -3.08 3.43 14.11
CA LEU A 456 -2.28 4.53 14.68
C LEU A 456 -0.81 4.14 14.86
N ALA A 457 -0.53 2.93 15.34
CA ALA A 457 0.84 2.42 15.47
C ALA A 457 1.53 2.28 14.11
N HIS A 458 0.80 1.83 13.10
CA HIS A 458 1.26 1.69 11.72
C HIS A 458 1.65 3.05 11.12
N GLU A 459 0.71 4.00 11.09
CA GLU A 459 0.94 5.33 10.50
C GLU A 459 2.03 6.10 11.27
N LEU A 460 2.10 5.92 12.58
CA LEU A 460 3.17 6.48 13.40
C LEU A 460 4.54 5.90 13.01
N GLY A 461 4.61 4.61 12.64
CA GLY A 461 5.84 4.00 12.15
C GLY A 461 6.36 4.66 10.88
N HIS A 462 5.49 4.94 9.93
CA HIS A 462 5.82 5.72 8.73
C HIS A 462 6.24 7.16 9.08
N ALA A 463 5.51 7.82 10.00
CA ALA A 463 5.79 9.19 10.40
C ALA A 463 7.16 9.35 11.04
N LEU A 464 7.53 8.42 11.94
CA LEU A 464 8.82 8.46 12.57
C LEU A 464 9.95 8.09 11.61
N HIS A 465 9.73 7.12 10.70
CA HIS A 465 10.67 6.82 9.62
C HIS A 465 10.98 8.07 8.77
N SER A 466 9.94 8.75 8.32
CA SER A 466 10.09 10.00 7.55
C SER A 466 10.80 11.08 8.36
N SER A 467 10.46 11.24 9.65
CA SER A 467 11.09 12.22 10.53
C SER A 467 12.58 11.94 10.72
N TYR A 468 12.98 10.69 10.94
CA TYR A 468 14.39 10.31 11.05
C TYR A 468 15.12 10.53 9.73
N SER A 469 14.54 10.09 8.63
CA SER A 469 15.13 10.26 7.30
C SER A 469 15.37 11.74 6.98
N MET A 470 14.35 12.58 7.12
CA MET A 470 14.45 14.03 6.82
C MET A 470 15.40 14.78 7.75
N LYS A 471 15.58 14.32 9.00
CA LYS A 471 16.54 14.92 9.94
C LYS A 471 17.99 14.56 9.62
N THR A 472 18.24 13.42 8.99
CA THR A 472 19.59 12.87 8.80
C THR A 472 20.08 12.91 7.37
N GLN A 473 19.17 12.93 6.40
CA GLN A 473 19.49 12.94 4.98
C GLN A 473 19.20 14.31 4.35
N PRO A 474 20.02 14.77 3.40
CA PRO A 474 19.66 15.92 2.57
C PRO A 474 18.44 15.58 1.70
N TYR A 475 17.71 16.61 1.26
CA TYR A 475 16.48 16.45 0.50
C TYR A 475 16.55 15.40 -0.63
N PRO A 476 17.59 15.36 -1.50
CA PRO A 476 17.65 14.37 -2.59
C PRO A 476 17.79 12.91 -2.13
N LYS A 477 18.13 12.67 -0.87
CA LYS A 477 18.30 11.34 -0.26
C LYS A 477 17.29 11.06 0.85
N SER A 478 16.40 11.99 1.18
CA SER A 478 15.46 11.81 2.30
C SER A 478 14.30 10.87 1.98
N HIS A 479 13.98 10.70 0.70
CA HIS A 479 12.94 9.79 0.25
C HIS A 479 13.43 8.33 0.25
N TYR A 480 12.57 7.41 0.63
CA TYR A 480 12.83 5.98 0.65
C TYR A 480 11.78 5.24 -0.20
N VAL A 481 12.12 4.04 -0.65
CA VAL A 481 11.25 3.24 -1.52
C VAL A 481 10.22 2.45 -0.71
N THR A 482 9.07 2.13 -1.32
CA THR A 482 8.00 1.32 -0.73
C THR A 482 8.52 0.00 -0.14
N PHE A 483 9.54 -0.60 -0.73
CA PHE A 483 10.18 -1.82 -0.23
C PHE A 483 10.65 -1.73 1.23
N THR A 484 11.09 -0.55 1.68
CA THR A 484 11.54 -0.29 3.06
C THR A 484 10.52 0.45 3.90
N ALA A 485 9.56 1.14 3.27
CA ALA A 485 8.56 1.95 3.96
C ALA A 485 7.75 1.13 4.97
N GLU A 486 7.17 0.02 4.49
CA GLU A 486 6.30 -0.84 5.30
C GLU A 486 7.03 -1.58 6.43
N VAL A 487 8.33 -1.69 6.35
CA VAL A 487 9.09 -2.33 7.44
C VAL A 487 8.97 -1.53 8.73
N ALA A 488 9.02 -0.21 8.65
CA ALA A 488 8.93 0.66 9.83
C ALA A 488 7.54 0.62 10.48
N SER A 489 6.48 0.69 9.68
CA SER A 489 5.09 0.62 10.16
C SER A 489 4.80 -0.73 10.82
N VAL A 490 5.17 -1.82 10.15
CA VAL A 490 4.91 -3.18 10.65
C VAL A 490 5.79 -3.55 11.85
N VAL A 491 6.99 -2.97 12.02
CA VAL A 491 7.77 -3.10 13.27
C VAL A 491 6.99 -2.55 14.44
N ASN A 492 6.37 -1.37 14.30
CA ASN A 492 5.55 -0.79 15.34
C ASN A 492 4.34 -1.67 15.70
N GLU A 493 3.60 -2.16 14.68
CA GLU A 493 2.48 -3.08 14.91
C GLU A 493 2.94 -4.37 15.60
N THR A 494 4.06 -4.94 15.17
CA THR A 494 4.60 -6.16 15.77
C THR A 494 4.99 -5.94 17.24
N LEU A 495 5.68 -4.84 17.55
CA LEU A 495 6.02 -4.49 18.93
C LEU A 495 4.77 -4.23 19.78
N LEU A 496 3.73 -3.60 19.21
CA LEU A 496 2.44 -3.40 19.88
C LEU A 496 1.79 -4.74 20.26
N ILE A 497 1.66 -5.65 19.30
CA ILE A 497 1.06 -6.98 19.54
C ILE A 497 1.88 -7.77 20.57
N GLU A 498 3.21 -7.76 20.48
CA GLU A 498 4.10 -8.44 21.45
C GLU A 498 3.95 -7.87 22.86
N HIS A 499 3.90 -6.53 22.99
CA HIS A 499 3.66 -5.87 24.27
C HIS A 499 2.31 -6.27 24.86
N MET A 500 1.25 -6.23 24.05
CA MET A 500 -0.10 -6.61 24.49
C MET A 500 -0.16 -8.09 24.90
N LEU A 501 0.38 -9.00 24.10
CA LEU A 501 0.43 -10.43 24.42
C LEU A 501 1.23 -10.71 25.70
N LYS A 502 2.28 -9.95 25.98
CA LYS A 502 3.07 -10.10 27.22
C LYS A 502 2.29 -9.68 28.46
N ASN A 503 1.48 -8.64 28.37
CA ASN A 503 0.84 -7.99 29.53
C ASN A 503 -0.64 -8.42 29.71
N GLU A 504 -1.31 -8.86 28.65
CA GLU A 504 -2.71 -9.29 28.71
C GLU A 504 -2.85 -10.61 29.48
N LYS A 505 -3.78 -10.64 30.44
CA LYS A 505 -4.08 -11.80 31.29
C LYS A 505 -5.42 -12.43 30.97
N ASP A 506 -6.33 -11.68 30.37
CA ASP A 506 -7.63 -12.22 29.96
C ASP A 506 -7.46 -13.21 28.80
N PRO A 507 -7.88 -14.49 28.99
CA PRO A 507 -7.75 -15.51 27.95
C PRO A 507 -8.44 -15.16 26.62
N GLU A 508 -9.60 -14.51 26.66
CA GLU A 508 -10.35 -14.14 25.45
C GLU A 508 -9.65 -13.03 24.69
N ALA A 509 -9.13 -12.01 25.39
CA ALA A 509 -8.33 -10.95 24.78
C ALA A 509 -7.03 -11.50 24.17
N ARG A 510 -6.36 -12.45 24.85
CA ARG A 510 -5.17 -13.12 24.29
C ARG A 510 -5.51 -13.92 23.04
N ARG A 511 -6.59 -14.67 23.03
CA ARG A 511 -7.08 -15.42 21.85
C ARG A 511 -7.34 -14.48 20.67
N PHE A 512 -7.96 -13.34 20.95
CA PHE A 512 -8.22 -12.32 19.93
C PHE A 512 -6.92 -11.80 19.33
N LEU A 513 -5.95 -11.38 20.14
CA LEU A 513 -4.66 -10.88 19.69
C LEU A 513 -3.87 -11.90 18.86
N LEU A 514 -3.82 -13.17 19.32
CA LEU A 514 -3.18 -14.26 18.60
C LEU A 514 -3.86 -14.52 17.24
N SER A 515 -5.21 -14.53 17.22
CA SER A 515 -5.97 -14.72 16.00
C SER A 515 -5.76 -13.59 15.01
N HIS A 516 -5.75 -12.34 15.49
CA HIS A 516 -5.49 -11.15 14.67
C HIS A 516 -4.09 -11.21 14.02
N TYR A 517 -3.04 -11.49 14.81
CA TYR A 517 -1.69 -11.66 14.31
C TYR A 517 -1.59 -12.75 13.23
N LEU A 518 -2.18 -13.93 13.49
CA LEU A 518 -2.11 -15.07 12.58
C LEU A 518 -2.90 -14.84 11.29
N ASP A 519 -4.06 -14.21 11.36
CA ASP A 519 -4.85 -13.85 10.18
C ASP A 519 -4.16 -12.75 9.35
N GLY A 520 -3.54 -11.78 9.99
CA GLY A 520 -2.69 -10.78 9.33
C GLY A 520 -1.52 -11.43 8.58
N PHE A 521 -0.78 -12.31 9.25
CA PHE A 521 0.33 -13.04 8.64
C PHE A 521 -0.13 -13.92 7.46
N ARG A 522 -1.25 -14.64 7.61
CA ARG A 522 -1.87 -15.41 6.53
C ARG A 522 -2.16 -14.56 5.29
N GLY A 523 -2.80 -13.42 5.51
CA GLY A 523 -3.22 -12.52 4.42
C GLY A 523 -2.06 -11.82 3.73
N THR A 524 -1.01 -11.47 4.49
CA THR A 524 0.11 -10.68 4.00
C THR A 524 1.28 -11.54 3.53
N VAL A 525 1.55 -12.70 4.13
CA VAL A 525 2.68 -13.54 3.72
C VAL A 525 2.22 -14.66 2.79
N PHE A 526 1.40 -15.60 3.27
CA PHE A 526 1.07 -16.78 2.46
C PHE A 526 0.24 -16.45 1.23
N ARG A 527 -0.79 -15.59 1.38
CA ARG A 527 -1.64 -15.20 0.26
C ARG A 527 -0.89 -14.35 -0.77
N GLN A 528 -0.11 -13.37 -0.34
CA GLN A 528 0.61 -12.51 -1.27
C GLN A 528 1.77 -13.23 -1.97
N THR A 529 2.41 -14.20 -1.30
CA THR A 529 3.41 -15.07 -1.97
C THR A 529 2.75 -15.94 -3.04
N MET A 530 1.58 -16.50 -2.77
CA MET A 530 0.80 -17.24 -3.78
C MET A 530 0.47 -16.35 -4.98
N PHE A 531 0.11 -15.09 -4.76
CA PHE A 531 -0.15 -14.15 -5.85
C PHE A 531 1.12 -13.82 -6.63
N ALA A 532 2.25 -13.60 -5.93
CA ALA A 532 3.54 -13.38 -6.56
C ALA A 532 3.96 -14.56 -7.46
N GLU A 533 3.73 -15.78 -6.99
CA GLU A 533 4.01 -17.00 -7.75
C GLU A 533 3.09 -17.14 -8.97
N PHE A 534 1.78 -16.87 -8.83
CA PHE A 534 0.85 -16.87 -9.96
C PHE A 534 1.25 -15.85 -11.03
N GLU A 535 1.57 -14.63 -10.62
CA GLU A 535 2.01 -13.58 -11.53
C GLU A 535 3.28 -14.02 -12.28
N LEU A 536 4.30 -14.51 -11.57
CA LEU A 536 5.54 -15.02 -12.18
C LEU A 536 5.25 -16.15 -13.18
N ALA A 537 4.43 -17.13 -12.79
CA ALA A 537 4.09 -18.26 -13.63
C ALA A 537 3.35 -17.84 -14.91
N ALA A 538 2.45 -16.84 -14.84
CA ALA A 538 1.75 -16.30 -15.99
C ALA A 538 2.72 -15.60 -16.97
N TYR A 539 3.67 -14.80 -16.47
CA TYR A 539 4.70 -14.19 -17.31
C TYR A 539 5.65 -15.23 -17.93
N GLU A 540 6.09 -16.23 -17.17
CA GLU A 540 6.96 -17.31 -17.67
C GLU A 540 6.23 -18.16 -18.72
N ALA A 541 4.93 -18.46 -18.53
CA ALA A 541 4.12 -19.16 -19.52
C ALA A 541 4.01 -18.36 -20.83
N TYR A 542 3.75 -17.06 -20.74
CA TYR A 542 3.73 -16.18 -21.92
C TYR A 542 5.09 -16.12 -22.62
N ALA A 543 6.18 -15.98 -21.89
CA ALA A 543 7.54 -15.97 -22.44
C ALA A 543 7.90 -17.30 -23.15
N ALA A 544 7.35 -18.42 -22.66
CA ALA A 544 7.47 -19.75 -23.30
C ALA A 544 6.53 -19.93 -24.51
N GLY A 545 5.82 -18.88 -24.95
CA GLY A 545 4.93 -18.91 -26.10
C GLY A 545 3.56 -19.55 -25.85
N LYS A 546 3.19 -19.79 -24.58
CA LYS A 546 1.85 -20.31 -24.24
C LYS A 546 0.81 -19.21 -24.34
N VAL A 547 -0.39 -19.59 -24.78
CA VAL A 547 -1.54 -18.68 -24.82
C VAL A 547 -2.18 -18.65 -23.43
N LEU A 548 -2.30 -17.46 -22.86
CA LEU A 548 -2.95 -17.23 -21.56
C LEU A 548 -4.47 -17.18 -21.74
N THR A 549 -5.09 -18.35 -21.95
CA THR A 549 -6.56 -18.51 -21.99
C THR A 549 -7.13 -18.49 -20.57
N ALA A 550 -8.43 -18.30 -20.43
CA ALA A 550 -9.11 -18.42 -19.15
C ALA A 550 -8.88 -19.80 -18.51
N ASP A 551 -8.94 -20.88 -19.29
CA ASP A 551 -8.67 -22.24 -18.77
C ASP A 551 -7.24 -22.38 -18.25
N ALA A 552 -6.25 -21.86 -18.97
CA ALA A 552 -4.85 -21.92 -18.54
C ALA A 552 -4.60 -21.11 -17.24
N LEU A 553 -5.23 -19.94 -17.10
CA LEU A 553 -5.14 -19.14 -15.90
C LEU A 553 -5.89 -19.77 -14.72
N ASP A 554 -7.08 -20.34 -14.95
CA ASP A 554 -7.85 -21.07 -13.94
C ASP A 554 -7.07 -22.28 -13.43
N GLU A 555 -6.48 -23.10 -14.31
CA GLU A 555 -5.66 -24.27 -13.93
C GLU A 555 -4.43 -23.85 -13.10
N MET A 556 -3.72 -22.83 -13.56
CA MET A 556 -2.54 -22.31 -12.88
C MET A 556 -2.90 -21.81 -11.49
N TYR A 557 -3.93 -20.98 -11.37
CA TYR A 557 -4.35 -20.41 -10.10
C TYR A 557 -4.88 -21.47 -9.13
N LEU A 558 -5.73 -22.37 -9.60
CA LEU A 558 -6.29 -23.46 -8.79
C LEU A 558 -5.20 -24.40 -8.27
N SER A 559 -4.20 -24.73 -9.09
CA SER A 559 -3.06 -25.54 -8.66
C SER A 559 -2.30 -24.90 -7.51
N LEU A 560 -2.05 -23.58 -7.58
CA LEU A 560 -1.41 -22.82 -6.50
C LEU A 560 -2.30 -22.74 -5.27
N LEU A 561 -3.57 -22.41 -5.44
CA LEU A 561 -4.54 -22.32 -4.36
C LEU A 561 -4.60 -23.64 -3.57
N ARG A 562 -4.66 -24.78 -4.27
CA ARG A 562 -4.65 -26.12 -3.68
C ARG A 562 -3.35 -26.43 -2.95
N ARG A 563 -2.20 -26.12 -3.56
CA ARG A 563 -0.87 -26.31 -2.94
C ARG A 563 -0.75 -25.54 -1.63
N TYR A 564 -1.03 -24.24 -1.65
CA TYR A 564 -0.88 -23.40 -0.47
C TYR A 564 -1.82 -23.80 0.67
N HIS A 565 -3.02 -24.25 0.35
CA HIS A 565 -4.01 -24.66 1.34
C HIS A 565 -4.01 -26.14 1.69
N GLY A 566 -3.04 -26.91 1.17
CA GLY A 566 -2.85 -28.32 1.52
C GLY A 566 -4.01 -29.21 1.08
N HIS A 567 -4.64 -28.96 -0.09
CA HIS A 567 -5.75 -29.76 -0.61
C HIS A 567 -5.40 -31.25 -0.68
N ASP A 568 -4.29 -31.60 -1.32
CA ASP A 568 -3.84 -32.99 -1.49
C ASP A 568 -3.41 -33.65 -0.18
N LYS A 569 -3.19 -32.86 0.86
CA LYS A 569 -2.88 -33.33 2.23
C LYS A 569 -4.14 -33.41 3.12
N GLY A 570 -5.32 -33.14 2.58
CA GLY A 570 -6.57 -33.18 3.33
C GLY A 570 -6.74 -32.04 4.36
N VAL A 571 -5.94 -30.95 4.25
CA VAL A 571 -6.03 -29.80 5.16
C VAL A 571 -7.27 -28.97 4.86
N MET A 572 -7.46 -28.59 3.60
CA MET A 572 -8.61 -27.85 3.13
C MET A 572 -9.09 -28.39 1.77
N ASP A 573 -10.38 -28.58 1.61
CA ASP A 573 -10.95 -28.99 0.34
C ASP A 573 -11.27 -27.75 -0.50
N ILE A 574 -10.53 -27.58 -1.61
CA ILE A 574 -10.62 -26.45 -2.53
C ILE A 574 -11.38 -26.87 -3.79
N GLU A 575 -12.55 -26.33 -3.97
CA GLU A 575 -13.43 -26.60 -5.09
C GLU A 575 -12.99 -25.84 -6.36
N ASP A 576 -13.33 -26.37 -7.55
CA ASP A 576 -12.99 -25.75 -8.85
C ASP A 576 -13.65 -24.37 -9.05
N LEU A 577 -14.67 -24.06 -8.26
CA LEU A 577 -15.36 -22.78 -8.32
C LEU A 577 -14.40 -21.60 -8.10
N TYR A 578 -13.36 -21.81 -7.27
CA TYR A 578 -12.43 -20.74 -6.87
C TYR A 578 -11.24 -20.59 -7.84
N ALA A 579 -11.17 -21.40 -8.89
CA ALA A 579 -10.15 -21.28 -9.92
C ALA A 579 -10.09 -19.88 -10.54
N VAL A 580 -11.24 -19.20 -10.64
CA VAL A 580 -11.39 -17.88 -11.27
C VAL A 580 -11.02 -16.70 -10.32
N GLU A 581 -10.58 -16.95 -9.10
CA GLU A 581 -10.27 -15.86 -8.15
C GLU A 581 -9.21 -14.89 -8.67
N TRP A 582 -8.30 -15.30 -9.54
CA TRP A 582 -7.34 -14.42 -10.20
C TRP A 582 -8.00 -13.23 -10.90
N ALA A 583 -9.21 -13.40 -11.42
CA ALA A 583 -9.97 -12.35 -12.11
C ALA A 583 -10.48 -11.26 -11.16
N TYR A 584 -10.52 -11.53 -9.86
CA TYR A 584 -10.94 -10.59 -8.81
C TYR A 584 -9.79 -9.73 -8.27
N ILE A 585 -8.53 -10.06 -8.61
CA ILE A 585 -7.35 -9.47 -7.98
C ILE A 585 -6.74 -8.37 -8.85
N PRO A 586 -6.95 -7.07 -8.52
CA PRO A 586 -6.42 -5.95 -9.31
C PRO A 586 -4.89 -5.90 -9.33
N HIS A 587 -4.24 -6.45 -8.31
CA HIS A 587 -2.78 -6.39 -8.14
C HIS A 587 -2.00 -7.06 -9.26
N PHE A 588 -2.58 -7.99 -10.02
CA PHE A 588 -1.91 -8.60 -11.17
C PHE A 588 -1.70 -7.63 -12.35
N TYR A 589 -2.30 -6.44 -12.28
CA TYR A 589 -2.06 -5.35 -13.22
C TYR A 589 -0.92 -4.41 -12.78
N TYR A 590 -0.33 -4.60 -11.57
CA TYR A 590 0.67 -3.68 -10.97
C TYR A 590 2.13 -4.14 -11.15
N ASN A 591 2.41 -5.02 -12.08
CA ASN A 591 3.76 -5.41 -12.51
C ASN A 591 4.69 -5.82 -11.36
N PHE A 592 4.46 -7.01 -10.82
CA PHE A 592 5.25 -7.59 -9.73
C PHE A 592 5.30 -6.72 -8.46
N TYR A 593 4.15 -6.24 -8.01
CA TYR A 593 4.07 -5.37 -6.83
C TYR A 593 3.94 -6.15 -5.51
N VAL A 594 3.17 -7.25 -5.49
CA VAL A 594 2.67 -7.90 -4.25
C VAL A 594 3.74 -8.46 -3.33
N TYR A 595 4.94 -8.78 -3.84
CA TYR A 595 6.06 -9.24 -3.00
C TYR A 595 6.50 -8.20 -1.96
N SER A 596 6.21 -6.91 -2.18
CA SER A 596 6.53 -5.83 -1.25
C SER A 596 5.80 -5.99 0.09
N TYR A 597 4.57 -6.51 0.07
CA TYR A 597 3.82 -6.82 1.31
C TYR A 597 4.51 -7.91 2.12
N VAL A 598 4.92 -8.98 1.42
CA VAL A 598 5.62 -10.11 2.06
C VAL A 598 6.93 -9.65 2.69
N ASN A 599 7.70 -8.85 1.93
CA ASN A 599 8.96 -8.28 2.40
C ASN A 599 8.77 -7.47 3.69
N GLY A 600 7.79 -6.55 3.70
CA GLY A 600 7.52 -5.67 4.84
C GLY A 600 7.29 -6.46 6.13
N LEU A 601 6.38 -7.46 6.10
CA LEU A 601 6.04 -8.23 7.30
C LEU A 601 7.15 -9.18 7.73
N LEU A 602 7.84 -9.87 6.80
CA LEU A 602 8.93 -10.78 7.15
C LEU A 602 10.11 -10.03 7.78
N ALA A 603 10.54 -8.92 7.18
CA ALA A 603 11.62 -8.11 7.71
C ALA A 603 11.26 -7.52 9.08
N ALA A 604 10.05 -6.97 9.22
CA ALA A 604 9.57 -6.38 10.47
C ALA A 604 9.47 -7.39 11.60
N THR A 605 8.98 -8.61 11.34
CA THR A 605 8.92 -9.68 12.34
C THR A 605 10.31 -10.00 12.90
N VAL A 606 11.31 -10.16 12.01
CA VAL A 606 12.68 -10.49 12.44
C VAL A 606 13.32 -9.33 13.19
N LEU A 607 13.10 -8.08 12.74
CA LEU A 607 13.62 -6.89 13.41
C LEU A 607 12.99 -6.66 14.78
N ALA A 608 11.67 -6.82 14.91
CA ALA A 608 10.97 -6.66 16.17
C ALA A 608 11.44 -7.71 17.20
N ASP A 609 11.58 -8.98 16.79
CA ASP A 609 12.14 -10.03 17.66
C ASP A 609 13.58 -9.72 18.08
N ALA A 610 14.42 -9.21 17.16
CA ALA A 610 15.77 -8.81 17.46
C ALA A 610 15.81 -7.63 18.45
N ILE A 611 14.91 -6.65 18.32
CA ILE A 611 14.80 -5.51 19.24
C ILE A 611 14.36 -5.97 20.63
N ILE A 612 13.37 -6.84 20.72
CA ILE A 612 12.88 -7.37 22.00
C ILE A 612 13.96 -8.17 22.72
N ALA A 613 14.70 -9.02 22.00
CA ALA A 613 15.74 -9.88 22.57
C ALA A 613 17.05 -9.14 22.84
N GLY A 614 17.45 -8.23 21.95
CA GLY A 614 18.76 -7.56 21.98
C GLY A 614 18.74 -6.18 22.65
N GLY A 615 17.55 -5.64 22.96
CA GLY A 615 17.38 -4.33 23.62
C GLY A 615 18.01 -3.17 22.83
N LYS A 616 18.59 -2.21 23.58
CA LYS A 616 19.12 -0.96 23.02
C LYS A 616 20.07 -1.11 21.83
N PRO A 617 21.07 -2.04 21.81
CA PRO A 617 21.96 -2.17 20.66
C PRO A 617 21.22 -2.59 19.36
N ALA A 618 20.20 -3.44 19.47
CA ALA A 618 19.39 -3.85 18.31
C ALA A 618 18.47 -2.72 17.85
N ALA A 619 17.88 -1.97 18.77
CA ALA A 619 17.08 -0.78 18.46
C ALA A 619 17.91 0.30 17.75
N GLU A 620 19.12 0.60 18.24
CA GLU A 620 20.05 1.53 17.60
C GLU A 620 20.45 1.07 16.20
N LYS A 621 20.69 -0.23 16.01
CA LYS A 621 20.98 -0.79 14.69
C LYS A 621 19.82 -0.61 13.73
N TYR A 622 18.59 -0.88 14.15
CA TYR A 622 17.37 -0.65 13.39
C TYR A 622 17.19 0.83 13.02
N ILE A 623 17.30 1.74 14.00
CA ILE A 623 17.11 3.18 13.77
C ILE A 623 18.19 3.72 12.82
N ASN A 624 19.45 3.39 13.05
CA ASN A 624 20.56 3.91 12.24
C ASN A 624 20.61 3.25 10.84
N GLY A 625 20.30 1.94 10.74
CA GLY A 625 20.36 1.18 9.49
C GLY A 625 19.15 1.40 8.59
N LEU A 626 17.94 1.57 9.16
CA LEU A 626 16.71 1.74 8.39
C LEU A 626 16.17 3.15 8.46
N LEU A 627 15.79 3.64 9.66
CA LEU A 627 15.01 4.87 9.78
C LEU A 627 15.79 6.12 9.35
N LYS A 628 17.09 6.17 9.65
CA LYS A 628 17.97 7.28 9.27
C LYS A 628 18.54 7.18 7.86
N ALA A 629 18.35 6.04 7.19
CA ALA A 629 18.98 5.78 5.90
C ALA A 629 18.36 6.55 4.72
N GLY A 630 17.04 6.79 4.75
CA GLY A 630 16.33 7.35 3.59
C GLY A 630 16.63 6.56 2.32
N GLY A 631 16.96 7.27 1.22
CA GLY A 631 17.41 6.69 -0.06
C GLY A 631 18.92 6.67 -0.25
N SER A 632 19.71 6.71 0.84
CA SER A 632 21.19 6.80 0.75
C SER A 632 21.85 5.53 0.22
N LYS A 633 21.18 4.37 0.31
CA LYS A 633 21.65 3.06 -0.16
C LYS A 633 20.54 2.30 -0.89
N ASP A 634 20.89 1.16 -1.46
CA ASP A 634 19.90 0.25 -2.04
C ASP A 634 19.06 -0.45 -0.96
N PRO A 635 17.79 -0.77 -1.23
CA PRO A 635 16.85 -1.20 -0.19
C PRO A 635 17.27 -2.48 0.54
N LEU A 636 17.89 -3.45 -0.14
CA LEU A 636 18.40 -4.66 0.49
C LEU A 636 19.60 -4.39 1.41
N GLU A 637 20.46 -3.43 1.04
CA GLU A 637 21.59 -3.00 1.88
C GLU A 637 21.09 -2.29 3.14
N ILE A 638 20.09 -1.41 3.00
CA ILE A 638 19.43 -0.73 4.13
C ILE A 638 18.89 -1.75 5.14
N LEU A 639 18.18 -2.77 4.68
CA LEU A 639 17.66 -3.82 5.56
C LEU A 639 18.78 -4.64 6.22
N LYS A 640 19.84 -4.92 5.48
CA LYS A 640 21.02 -5.63 6.01
C LYS A 640 21.72 -4.81 7.09
N ASP A 641 21.89 -3.52 6.89
CA ASP A 641 22.46 -2.61 7.89
C ASP A 641 21.58 -2.50 9.14
N ALA A 642 20.26 -2.56 8.97
CA ALA A 642 19.29 -2.60 10.05
C ALA A 642 19.32 -3.92 10.85
N GLY A 643 19.90 -4.98 10.29
CA GLY A 643 20.05 -6.27 10.98
C GLY A 643 19.29 -7.43 10.34
N VAL A 644 18.70 -7.26 9.17
CA VAL A 644 17.98 -8.33 8.47
C VAL A 644 18.49 -8.47 7.03
N ASP A 645 19.10 -9.62 6.72
CA ASP A 645 19.52 -9.96 5.36
C ASP A 645 18.39 -10.70 4.65
N MET A 646 17.71 -10.00 3.75
CA MET A 646 16.58 -10.56 3.00
C MET A 646 17.00 -11.52 1.88
N LEU A 647 18.28 -11.67 1.60
CA LEU A 647 18.81 -12.68 0.69
C LEU A 647 19.17 -13.99 1.41
N ASP A 648 19.18 -14.00 2.75
CA ASP A 648 19.40 -15.20 3.54
C ASP A 648 18.09 -15.99 3.73
N PRO A 649 17.98 -17.23 3.25
CA PRO A 649 16.79 -18.07 3.46
C PRO A 649 16.42 -18.28 4.94
N ALA A 650 17.40 -18.18 5.85
CA ALA A 650 17.15 -18.27 7.29
C ALA A 650 16.26 -17.11 7.80
N THR A 651 16.22 -15.96 7.11
CA THR A 651 15.34 -14.85 7.44
C THR A 651 13.88 -15.24 7.28
N PHE A 652 13.52 -15.87 6.17
CA PHE A 652 12.15 -16.35 5.93
C PHE A 652 11.72 -17.38 6.96
N LYS A 653 12.63 -18.33 7.24
CA LYS A 653 12.38 -19.35 8.26
C LYS A 653 12.12 -18.74 9.65
N LYS A 654 12.92 -17.77 10.09
CA LYS A 654 12.75 -17.11 11.40
C LYS A 654 11.36 -16.47 11.53
N ALA A 655 10.92 -15.73 10.51
CA ALA A 655 9.61 -15.10 10.52
C ALA A 655 8.47 -16.13 10.55
N VAL A 656 8.58 -17.22 9.78
CA VAL A 656 7.58 -18.30 9.80
C VAL A 656 7.64 -19.10 11.10
N ASP A 657 8.79 -19.28 11.72
CA ASP A 657 8.90 -19.92 13.05
C ASP A 657 8.16 -19.10 14.12
N LYS A 658 8.12 -17.77 14.02
CA LYS A 658 7.29 -16.92 14.88
C LYS A 658 5.79 -17.21 14.65
N PHE A 659 5.36 -17.35 13.42
CA PHE A 659 3.99 -17.76 13.09
C PHE A 659 3.66 -19.14 13.67
N ARG A 660 4.58 -20.12 13.59
CA ARG A 660 4.42 -21.45 14.24
C ARG A 660 4.26 -21.33 15.75
N LEU A 661 5.09 -20.50 16.39
CA LEU A 661 5.01 -20.27 17.83
C LEU A 661 3.62 -19.74 18.22
N ARG A 662 3.14 -18.68 17.53
CA ARG A 662 1.84 -18.08 17.81
C ARG A 662 0.66 -19.03 17.50
N THR A 663 0.80 -19.89 16.49
CA THR A 663 -0.18 -20.95 16.20
C THR A 663 -0.25 -21.96 17.37
N LYS A 664 0.89 -22.38 17.94
CA LYS A 664 0.92 -23.26 19.12
C LYS A 664 0.31 -22.62 20.35
N GLU A 665 0.62 -21.33 20.61
CA GLU A 665 -0.01 -20.60 21.72
C GLU A 665 -1.53 -20.51 21.56
N LEU A 666 -2.02 -20.20 20.35
CA LEU A 666 -3.46 -20.17 20.08
C LEU A 666 -4.10 -21.56 20.27
N ALA A 667 -3.40 -22.65 19.94
CA ALA A 667 -3.90 -24.02 20.09
C ALA A 667 -4.19 -24.42 21.55
N GLU A 668 -3.52 -23.79 22.54
CA GLU A 668 -3.77 -24.02 23.96
C GLU A 668 -5.21 -23.61 24.35
N TYR A 669 -5.80 -22.67 23.63
CA TYR A 669 -7.19 -22.19 23.80
C TYR A 669 -8.21 -22.98 22.96
N ALA A 670 -7.81 -23.92 22.14
CA ALA A 670 -8.71 -24.71 21.29
C ALA A 670 -9.21 -26.00 21.97
N LYS A 671 -9.01 -26.12 23.30
CA LYS A 671 -9.43 -27.29 24.10
C LYS A 671 -10.92 -27.30 24.42
#